data_2ce02f9adec0c27698574140c22b6049
#
_entry.id   2ce02f9adec0c27698574140c22b6049
#
_cell.length_a   1.000
_cell.length_b   1.000
_cell.length_c   1.000
_cell.angle_alpha   90.00
_cell.angle_beta   90.00
_cell.angle_gamma   90.00
#
_symmetry.space_group_name_H-M   'P 1'
#
loop_
_entity.id
_entity.type
_entity.pdbx_description
1 polymer ?
#
loop_
_entity_poly.entity_id
_entity_poly.type
_entity_poly.pdbx_seq_one_letter_code
_entity_poly.pdbx_strand_id
1 'polypeptide(L)'
;MKRSIIILFAIHCLLITALAQENERTVSSSIYLQPDQTSHVIVPFSVVGEGQRFTPIWGLDQAWISEQNMRKGINHMGKENIGIARSCFRTTKALVGDTALAADPISKLRERNKWINLHSDTLPLVLTSDQEAGVDESYRTNGKANVERWSAMINAHVKWLQENSKHPVIGVSPFNEPDYWTEEGATPNNSRDIAKRLKEEYASRFKDIAIVGSNTLNDDKAAEWFTPGKDYYDWGNTHQLAGSMQKYKAFHQLLAKQGKVGYNDEMHNVAEAMIGLENGMTVGIWWGFDSRARGEFCDISRNGVRLAYGEHTNNWTAASVYRHDDGRVKAFIGSSERQAVTTSYQFVSTDRDVYYDGQGPTRELRMVMHGGTGYQQGQKNAERVIDVTWGDDVPPAAIDGTYKIMNKASRLVVSENGSADGHTNISQTKYTGLKTQQWEVIPVGSTVDGDYSFYDFKSVNDNKHMDVLNFSTQSGANIIAYANKVPSSNQQWYLQYAGDGYYFIRNRESALYLSLTGDTNVGNGVNICQRTLMEDPDRQLWRIIPLDAECEQEAPAKPMGLTATPQVASVLLQWNANQDQDLAGYMLLRAEKGSDEWNTIARKLTTTSYIDNNLRQGRQYVYRLKAIDRSDNQSQPSEAVEAAPTSEPALIARYVMEDNLYDATDNQLDAALYGQAYYTSTAEQGEKALGLAGSQYVQLPYEIASTDELTFATWINWRKSTPINQRIFDFGNGTRQYMYLTPSNGSKMSFVVNDGTGEKTLDCKASLETSAWHHVAVTIGEGQTVIYLDGEEAASTTALTVTPGKLHPTLNYLGRAQNGSVAFLNAYLDDVRIYNYALTADDIKRLVTDSPSGIEQLEADDQRADASAEAYYTLSGQQVEKPKSGVYILRQGQVGRKVYIGR
;
A
#
# COMPACT_ATOMS: atom_id res chain seq x y z
N MET A 1 44.84 6.57 24.70
CA MET A 1 43.48 6.98 24.28
C MET A 1 43.21 6.89 22.79
N LYS A 2 44.08 7.20 21.84
CA LYS A 2 43.81 7.10 20.40
C LYS A 2 43.78 5.67 19.82
N ARG A 3 44.39 4.67 20.44
CA ARG A 3 44.35 3.26 19.99
C ARG A 3 43.14 2.47 20.49
N SER A 4 42.53 2.89 21.59
CA SER A 4 41.32 2.24 22.10
C SER A 4 40.06 2.65 21.38
N ILE A 5 40.01 3.85 20.75
CA ILE A 5 38.87 4.33 20.00
C ILE A 5 38.77 3.65 18.62
N ILE A 6 39.91 3.33 18.01
CA ILE A 6 39.95 2.65 16.71
C ILE A 6 39.52 1.18 16.86
N ILE A 7 39.82 0.54 17.98
CA ILE A 7 39.41 -0.85 18.23
C ILE A 7 37.91 -0.93 18.57
N LEU A 8 37.36 0.07 19.27
CA LEU A 8 35.90 0.12 19.50
C LEU A 8 35.10 0.40 18.21
N PHE A 9 35.63 1.23 17.31
CA PHE A 9 34.99 1.50 16.03
C PHE A 9 35.03 0.27 15.07
N ALA A 10 36.15 -0.45 15.06
CA ALA A 10 36.28 -1.69 14.29
C ALA A 10 35.41 -2.83 14.85
N ILE A 11 35.24 -2.92 16.16
CA ILE A 11 34.34 -3.88 16.81
C ILE A 11 32.86 -3.50 16.57
N HIS A 12 32.54 -2.20 16.54
CA HIS A 12 31.19 -1.72 16.26
C HIS A 12 30.81 -1.93 14.79
N CYS A 13 31.72 -1.68 13.84
CA CYS A 13 31.51 -1.99 12.43
C CYS A 13 31.43 -3.50 12.15
N LEU A 14 32.21 -4.32 12.87
CA LEU A 14 32.12 -5.79 12.75
C LEU A 14 30.87 -6.37 13.39
N LEU A 15 30.33 -5.76 14.43
CA LEU A 15 29.04 -6.13 15.03
C LEU A 15 27.86 -5.69 14.13
N ILE A 16 27.94 -4.53 13.47
CA ILE A 16 26.91 -4.06 12.54
C ILE A 16 26.91 -4.91 11.25
N THR A 17 28.08 -5.33 10.75
CA THR A 17 28.14 -6.25 9.60
C THR A 17 27.77 -7.70 9.95
N ALA A 18 28.02 -8.17 11.16
CA ALA A 18 27.56 -9.48 11.63
C ALA A 18 26.04 -9.48 11.88
N LEU A 19 25.50 -8.40 12.45
CA LEU A 19 24.05 -8.21 12.61
C LEU A 19 23.33 -7.99 11.28
N ALA A 20 23.99 -7.39 10.26
CA ALA A 20 23.42 -7.23 8.94
C ALA A 20 23.37 -8.56 8.14
N GLN A 21 24.32 -9.47 8.35
CA GLN A 21 24.31 -10.80 7.72
C GLN A 21 23.38 -11.81 8.41
N GLU A 22 23.13 -11.68 9.71
CA GLU A 22 22.07 -12.44 10.39
C GLU A 22 20.67 -11.86 10.07
N ASN A 23 20.57 -10.57 9.80
CA ASN A 23 19.28 -9.92 9.45
C ASN A 23 18.77 -10.25 8.04
N GLU A 24 19.60 -10.60 7.08
CA GLU A 24 19.08 -11.01 5.75
C GLU A 24 18.32 -12.33 5.77
N ARG A 25 18.57 -13.19 6.73
CA ARG A 25 17.79 -14.42 6.96
C ARG A 25 16.65 -14.25 7.98
N THR A 26 16.80 -13.35 8.93
CA THR A 26 15.79 -13.06 9.97
C THR A 26 14.66 -12.16 9.49
N VAL A 27 14.80 -11.44 8.39
CA VAL A 27 13.74 -10.57 7.86
C VAL A 27 12.67 -11.35 7.08
N SER A 28 12.99 -12.54 6.56
CA SER A 28 11.98 -13.37 5.86
C SER A 28 11.25 -14.37 6.77
N SER A 29 11.79 -14.69 7.95
CA SER A 29 11.41 -15.93 8.64
C SER A 29 10.52 -15.80 9.86
N SER A 30 10.24 -14.64 10.36
CA SER A 30 9.19 -14.47 11.37
C SER A 30 8.81 -13.01 11.48
N ILE A 31 7.77 -12.63 10.80
CA ILE A 31 7.09 -11.40 11.11
C ILE A 31 6.37 -11.64 12.45
N TYR A 32 7.11 -11.52 13.54
CA TYR A 32 6.49 -11.41 14.84
C TYR A 32 5.74 -10.09 14.84
N LEU A 33 4.41 -10.14 14.89
CA LEU A 33 3.67 -8.98 15.34
C LEU A 33 4.19 -8.70 16.76
N GLN A 34 4.82 -7.55 16.95
CA GLN A 34 5.19 -7.12 18.30
C GLN A 34 3.94 -7.18 19.18
N PRO A 35 4.04 -7.38 20.51
CA PRO A 35 2.88 -7.47 21.39
C PRO A 35 1.89 -6.30 21.29
N ASP A 36 2.36 -5.13 20.85
CA ASP A 36 1.56 -3.93 20.55
C ASP A 36 0.94 -3.93 19.13
N GLN A 37 1.33 -4.86 18.26
CA GLN A 37 0.82 -5.01 16.88
C GLN A 37 -0.19 -6.15 16.77
N THR A 38 -1.12 -6.24 17.70
CA THR A 38 -2.15 -7.29 17.74
C THR A 38 -3.19 -7.18 16.61
N SER A 39 -3.21 -6.02 15.92
CA SER A 39 -4.17 -5.74 14.86
C SER A 39 -3.48 -5.81 13.50
N HIS A 40 -3.89 -6.81 12.71
CA HIS A 40 -3.36 -7.06 11.38
C HIS A 40 -4.51 -7.24 10.37
N VAL A 41 -4.43 -6.52 9.25
CA VAL A 41 -5.43 -6.55 8.19
C VAL A 41 -4.76 -6.92 6.87
N ILE A 42 -5.27 -7.97 6.22
CA ILE A 42 -4.82 -8.40 4.90
C ILE A 42 -5.73 -7.76 3.86
N VAL A 43 -5.15 -7.16 2.82
CA VAL A 43 -5.82 -6.46 1.73
C VAL A 43 -5.44 -7.14 0.41
N PRO A 44 -6.12 -8.26 0.06
CA PRO A 44 -5.85 -8.95 -1.20
C PRO A 44 -6.50 -8.21 -2.36
N PHE A 45 -5.78 -8.06 -3.47
CA PHE A 45 -6.26 -7.42 -4.68
C PHE A 45 -5.75 -8.12 -5.93
N SER A 46 -6.52 -8.02 -7.02
CA SER A 46 -6.08 -8.36 -8.36
C SER A 46 -6.00 -7.08 -9.19
N VAL A 47 -4.87 -6.83 -9.84
CA VAL A 47 -4.71 -5.62 -10.65
C VAL A 47 -5.63 -5.61 -11.88
N VAL A 48 -6.10 -6.79 -12.32
CA VAL A 48 -7.06 -6.97 -13.42
C VAL A 48 -8.50 -7.17 -12.94
N GLY A 49 -8.73 -7.14 -11.62
CA GLY A 49 -10.08 -7.31 -11.05
C GLY A 49 -11.06 -6.27 -11.55
N GLU A 50 -12.34 -6.62 -11.64
CA GLU A 50 -13.41 -5.68 -12.07
C GLU A 50 -13.53 -4.50 -11.09
N GLY A 51 -13.37 -4.77 -9.80
CA GLY A 51 -13.46 -3.77 -8.74
C GLY A 51 -14.85 -3.18 -8.55
N GLN A 52 -14.95 -2.19 -7.69
CA GLN A 52 -16.18 -1.43 -7.43
C GLN A 52 -15.95 0.04 -7.79
N ARG A 53 -16.83 0.62 -8.60
CA ARG A 53 -16.78 2.04 -8.94
C ARG A 53 -17.60 2.84 -7.93
N PHE A 54 -16.97 3.88 -7.41
CA PHE A 54 -17.64 4.97 -6.71
C PHE A 54 -17.69 6.20 -7.61
N THR A 55 -18.57 7.13 -7.30
CA THR A 55 -18.67 8.41 -8.02
C THR A 55 -18.73 9.56 -7.02
N PRO A 56 -17.68 9.73 -6.20
CA PRO A 56 -17.68 10.77 -5.17
C PRO A 56 -17.62 12.16 -5.79
N ILE A 57 -18.22 13.12 -5.10
CA ILE A 57 -18.03 14.54 -5.33
C ILE A 57 -17.06 15.04 -4.27
N TRP A 58 -15.85 15.38 -4.70
CA TRP A 58 -14.85 15.96 -3.82
C TRP A 58 -14.89 17.49 -3.85
N GLY A 59 -14.57 18.10 -2.74
CA GLY A 59 -14.61 19.55 -2.62
C GLY A 59 -13.52 20.13 -1.73
N LEU A 60 -13.47 21.47 -1.74
CA LEU A 60 -12.53 22.26 -0.96
C LEU A 60 -13.27 23.10 0.06
N ASP A 61 -12.79 23.10 1.30
CA ASP A 61 -13.29 24.00 2.31
C ASP A 61 -12.75 25.42 2.11
N GLN A 62 -13.65 26.38 2.04
CA GLN A 62 -13.35 27.81 2.00
C GLN A 62 -14.12 28.61 3.05
N ALA A 63 -14.70 27.93 4.04
CA ALA A 63 -15.34 28.63 5.15
C ALA A 63 -14.30 29.39 6.00
N TRP A 64 -13.14 28.79 6.24
CA TRP A 64 -12.07 29.33 7.09
C TRP A 64 -10.71 29.47 6.40
N ILE A 65 -10.49 28.85 5.25
CA ILE A 65 -9.19 28.69 4.63
C ILE A 65 -8.81 29.86 3.71
N SER A 66 -7.52 29.97 3.34
CA SER A 66 -6.94 31.10 2.62
C SER A 66 -6.89 30.89 1.08
N GLU A 67 -6.55 31.95 0.35
CA GLU A 67 -6.23 31.89 -1.07
C GLU A 67 -5.16 30.82 -1.39
N GLN A 68 -4.11 30.77 -0.58
CA GLN A 68 -3.01 29.82 -0.76
C GLN A 68 -3.50 28.37 -0.67
N ASN A 69 -4.37 28.07 0.30
CA ASN A 69 -4.92 26.72 0.46
C ASN A 69 -5.82 26.35 -0.72
N MET A 70 -6.58 27.29 -1.28
CA MET A 70 -7.37 27.02 -2.50
C MET A 70 -6.46 26.62 -3.67
N ARG A 71 -5.33 27.30 -3.85
CA ARG A 71 -4.34 26.94 -4.88
C ARG A 71 -3.72 25.57 -4.61
N LYS A 72 -3.34 25.27 -3.38
CA LYS A 72 -2.86 23.95 -2.99
C LYS A 72 -3.88 22.85 -3.35
N GLY A 73 -5.14 23.04 -2.94
CA GLY A 73 -6.19 22.08 -3.22
C GLY A 73 -6.35 21.81 -4.73
N ILE A 74 -6.37 22.86 -5.53
CA ILE A 74 -6.44 22.74 -7.00
C ILE A 74 -5.23 21.98 -7.56
N ASN A 75 -4.04 22.26 -7.06
CA ASN A 75 -2.81 21.64 -7.55
C ASN A 75 -2.66 20.16 -7.13
N HIS A 76 -3.08 19.81 -5.90
CA HIS A 76 -2.99 18.46 -5.39
C HIS A 76 -4.08 17.55 -5.94
N MET A 77 -5.33 18.03 -5.98
CA MET A 77 -6.48 17.21 -6.38
C MET A 77 -6.68 17.16 -7.90
N GLY A 78 -6.17 18.16 -8.62
CA GLY A 78 -6.58 18.41 -10.01
C GLY A 78 -7.91 19.17 -10.07
N LYS A 79 -7.96 20.18 -10.91
CA LYS A 79 -9.13 21.07 -11.05
C LYS A 79 -10.40 20.30 -11.43
N GLU A 80 -10.25 19.31 -12.28
CA GLU A 80 -11.30 18.43 -12.81
C GLU A 80 -11.93 17.52 -11.74
N ASN A 81 -11.22 17.27 -10.63
CA ASN A 81 -11.68 16.41 -9.54
C ASN A 81 -12.44 17.18 -8.45
N ILE A 82 -12.49 18.51 -8.54
CA ILE A 82 -13.18 19.37 -7.58
C ILE A 82 -14.56 19.72 -8.13
N GLY A 83 -15.61 19.22 -7.49
CA GLY A 83 -17.00 19.42 -7.91
C GLY A 83 -17.79 20.38 -7.05
N ILE A 84 -17.26 20.80 -5.87
CA ILE A 84 -17.99 21.57 -4.87
C ILE A 84 -17.03 22.39 -4.00
N ALA A 85 -17.51 23.47 -3.38
CA ALA A 85 -16.80 24.16 -2.32
C ALA A 85 -17.74 24.42 -1.12
N ARG A 86 -17.19 24.30 0.09
CA ARG A 86 -17.88 24.78 1.29
C ARG A 86 -17.55 26.25 1.50
N SER A 87 -18.58 27.06 1.72
CA SER A 87 -18.50 28.45 2.12
C SER A 87 -19.33 28.66 3.39
N CYS A 88 -19.36 29.85 3.93
CA CYS A 88 -20.10 30.11 5.16
C CYS A 88 -21.04 31.30 5.06
N PHE A 89 -22.07 31.26 5.85
CA PHE A 89 -22.88 32.44 6.22
C PHE A 89 -22.48 32.94 7.61
N ARG A 90 -22.53 34.25 7.83
CA ARG A 90 -22.12 34.88 9.09
C ARG A 90 -23.28 35.28 9.95
N THR A 91 -23.15 34.99 11.21
CA THR A 91 -24.14 35.25 12.28
C THR A 91 -23.84 36.50 13.09
N THR A 92 -22.76 37.23 12.75
CA THR A 92 -22.17 38.31 13.56
C THR A 92 -22.98 39.62 13.60
N LYS A 93 -23.91 39.83 12.69
CA LYS A 93 -24.72 41.05 12.56
C LYS A 93 -26.15 40.73 12.22
N ALA A 94 -27.08 41.42 12.92
CA ALA A 94 -28.49 41.37 12.59
C ALA A 94 -28.76 41.80 11.13
N LEU A 95 -29.85 41.28 10.57
CA LEU A 95 -30.35 41.74 9.28
C LEU A 95 -30.75 43.21 9.31
N VAL A 96 -30.47 43.92 8.24
CA VAL A 96 -30.93 45.31 8.02
C VAL A 96 -32.36 45.26 7.49
N GLY A 97 -33.30 45.80 8.25
CA GLY A 97 -34.71 45.80 7.90
C GLY A 97 -35.29 44.37 7.81
N ASP A 98 -34.78 43.47 8.62
CA ASP A 98 -35.16 42.03 8.73
C ASP A 98 -34.98 41.17 7.46
N THR A 99 -34.43 41.72 6.35
CA THR A 99 -34.38 41.03 5.09
C THR A 99 -33.04 41.16 4.32
N ALA A 100 -32.23 42.19 4.63
CA ALA A 100 -30.97 42.42 3.92
C ALA A 100 -29.75 42.15 4.80
N LEU A 101 -28.66 41.71 4.19
CA LEU A 101 -27.40 41.49 4.87
C LEU A 101 -26.72 42.81 5.24
N ALA A 102 -26.10 42.85 6.42
CA ALA A 102 -25.19 43.93 6.82
C ALA A 102 -23.87 43.86 6.02
N ALA A 103 -23.05 44.93 6.12
CA ALA A 103 -21.82 45.05 5.38
C ALA A 103 -20.77 43.94 5.68
N ASP A 104 -20.66 43.50 6.93
CA ASP A 104 -19.69 42.48 7.34
C ASP A 104 -19.94 41.08 6.69
N PRO A 105 -21.15 40.50 6.76
CA PRO A 105 -21.48 39.28 6.05
C PRO A 105 -21.21 39.38 4.52
N ILE A 106 -21.59 40.50 3.89
CA ILE A 106 -21.35 40.77 2.47
C ILE A 106 -19.84 40.77 2.13
N SER A 107 -19.04 41.43 2.96
CA SER A 107 -17.59 41.44 2.77
C SER A 107 -16.99 40.05 2.80
N LYS A 108 -17.45 39.21 3.73
CA LYS A 108 -16.99 37.83 3.87
C LYS A 108 -17.37 36.98 2.67
N LEU A 109 -18.60 37.06 2.18
CA LEU A 109 -19.03 36.35 0.99
C LEU A 109 -18.21 36.76 -0.26
N ARG A 110 -17.92 38.05 -0.40
CA ARG A 110 -17.06 38.52 -1.51
C ARG A 110 -15.64 37.99 -1.43
N GLU A 111 -15.08 37.95 -0.24
CA GLU A 111 -13.74 37.37 0.00
C GLU A 111 -13.71 35.89 -0.38
N ARG A 112 -14.67 35.10 0.08
CA ARG A 112 -14.76 33.66 -0.22
C ARG A 112 -14.95 33.42 -1.72
N ASN A 113 -15.87 34.12 -2.34
CA ASN A 113 -16.08 34.01 -3.78
C ASN A 113 -14.81 34.34 -4.58
N LYS A 114 -14.05 35.37 -4.17
CA LYS A 114 -12.76 35.72 -4.80
C LYS A 114 -11.80 34.53 -4.78
N TRP A 115 -11.71 33.79 -3.69
CA TRP A 115 -10.82 32.63 -3.59
C TRP A 115 -11.35 31.42 -4.38
N ILE A 116 -12.64 31.17 -4.29
CA ILE A 116 -13.28 30.06 -5.03
C ILE A 116 -13.16 30.30 -6.56
N ASN A 117 -13.18 31.54 -7.02
CA ASN A 117 -12.96 31.92 -8.42
C ASN A 117 -11.57 31.52 -8.97
N LEU A 118 -10.60 31.17 -8.11
CA LEU A 118 -9.34 30.56 -8.58
C LEU A 118 -9.58 29.22 -9.27
N HIS A 119 -10.63 28.50 -8.86
CA HIS A 119 -11.07 27.30 -9.55
C HIS A 119 -11.96 27.68 -10.74
N SER A 120 -13.11 28.24 -10.51
CA SER A 120 -14.05 28.75 -11.54
C SER A 120 -15.03 29.73 -10.89
N ASP A 121 -15.72 30.51 -11.67
CA ASP A 121 -16.78 31.42 -11.19
C ASP A 121 -18.16 30.72 -11.06
N THR A 122 -18.22 29.40 -11.33
CA THR A 122 -19.46 28.58 -11.35
C THR A 122 -19.39 27.36 -10.47
N LEU A 123 -18.35 27.19 -9.66
CA LEU A 123 -18.24 26.03 -8.76
C LEU A 123 -19.42 26.02 -7.75
N PRO A 124 -20.16 24.91 -7.61
CA PRO A 124 -21.27 24.81 -6.68
C PRO A 124 -20.86 25.04 -5.23
N LEU A 125 -21.72 25.64 -4.43
CA LEU A 125 -21.48 25.95 -3.01
C LEU A 125 -22.42 25.20 -2.11
N VAL A 126 -21.87 24.74 -0.96
CA VAL A 126 -22.63 24.40 0.25
C VAL A 126 -22.25 25.43 1.32
N LEU A 127 -23.25 25.94 2.01
CA LEU A 127 -23.07 26.93 3.06
C LEU A 127 -23.24 26.30 4.44
N THR A 128 -22.40 26.68 5.37
CA THR A 128 -22.51 26.35 6.79
C THR A 128 -22.41 27.61 7.65
N SER A 129 -22.73 27.55 8.94
CA SER A 129 -22.56 28.71 9.83
C SER A 129 -21.10 28.98 10.15
N ASP A 130 -20.74 30.28 10.23
CA ASP A 130 -19.44 30.75 10.72
C ASP A 130 -19.56 31.14 12.20
N GLN A 131 -19.64 30.13 13.06
CA GLN A 131 -19.84 30.30 14.50
C GLN A 131 -18.63 30.93 15.22
N GLU A 132 -17.43 30.74 14.71
CA GLU A 132 -16.22 31.30 15.33
C GLU A 132 -16.20 32.84 15.30
N ALA A 133 -16.92 33.41 14.37
CA ALA A 133 -17.04 34.87 14.28
C ALA A 133 -17.98 35.48 15.33
N GLY A 134 -18.71 34.66 16.07
CA GLY A 134 -19.72 35.05 17.08
C GLY A 134 -21.12 35.13 16.50
N VAL A 135 -22.11 35.22 17.39
CA VAL A 135 -23.54 35.21 17.07
C VAL A 135 -24.22 36.47 17.62
N ASP A 136 -24.87 37.25 16.75
CA ASP A 136 -25.68 38.41 17.15
C ASP A 136 -26.89 37.96 17.98
N GLU A 137 -27.17 38.69 19.08
CA GLU A 137 -28.21 38.32 20.00
C GLU A 137 -29.60 38.23 19.34
N SER A 138 -29.84 38.96 18.24
CA SER A 138 -31.12 38.90 17.53
C SER A 138 -31.44 37.52 16.96
N TYR A 139 -30.44 36.66 16.79
CA TYR A 139 -30.63 35.30 16.32
C TYR A 139 -30.90 34.28 17.41
N ARG A 140 -30.97 34.73 18.66
CA ARG A 140 -31.26 33.89 19.83
C ARG A 140 -32.47 34.37 20.62
N THR A 141 -33.16 33.43 21.24
CA THR A 141 -34.21 33.70 22.19
C THR A 141 -34.05 32.78 23.39
N ASN A 142 -33.87 33.32 24.58
CA ASN A 142 -33.60 32.57 25.81
C ASN A 142 -32.39 31.60 25.65
N GLY A 143 -31.32 32.07 25.01
CA GLY A 143 -30.09 31.28 24.76
C GLY A 143 -30.22 30.19 23.70
N LYS A 144 -31.35 30.06 23.02
CA LYS A 144 -31.56 29.11 21.94
C LYS A 144 -31.67 29.82 20.60
N ALA A 145 -31.28 29.16 19.52
CA ALA A 145 -31.43 29.67 18.16
C ALA A 145 -32.89 30.00 17.88
N ASN A 146 -33.16 31.23 17.46
CA ASN A 146 -34.49 31.69 17.06
C ASN A 146 -34.77 31.21 15.64
N VAL A 147 -35.67 30.27 15.49
CA VAL A 147 -36.01 29.57 14.25
C VAL A 147 -36.35 30.56 13.12
N GLU A 148 -37.19 31.55 13.42
CA GLU A 148 -37.64 32.55 12.43
C GLU A 148 -36.47 33.40 11.92
N ARG A 149 -35.74 34.01 12.87
CA ARG A 149 -34.63 34.89 12.57
C ARG A 149 -33.46 34.16 11.88
N TRP A 150 -33.18 32.92 12.33
CA TRP A 150 -32.13 32.08 11.73
C TRP A 150 -32.45 31.70 10.29
N SER A 151 -33.69 31.28 10.04
CA SER A 151 -34.17 30.97 8.68
C SER A 151 -34.16 32.21 7.78
N ALA A 152 -34.54 33.39 8.27
CA ALA A 152 -34.48 34.64 7.53
C ALA A 152 -33.05 35.03 7.18
N MET A 153 -32.08 34.83 8.09
CA MET A 153 -30.66 35.08 7.87
C MET A 153 -30.08 34.17 6.77
N ILE A 154 -30.32 32.85 6.86
CA ILE A 154 -29.90 31.89 5.83
C ILE A 154 -30.49 32.30 4.47
N ASN A 155 -31.80 32.59 4.43
CA ASN A 155 -32.46 33.05 3.21
C ASN A 155 -31.83 34.34 2.62
N ALA A 156 -31.44 35.29 3.45
CA ALA A 156 -30.79 36.52 3.01
C ALA A 156 -29.40 36.29 2.41
N HIS A 157 -28.61 35.34 2.99
CA HIS A 157 -27.30 34.97 2.44
C HIS A 157 -27.44 34.28 1.08
N VAL A 158 -28.33 33.28 0.98
CA VAL A 158 -28.59 32.60 -0.29
C VAL A 158 -29.11 33.57 -1.34
N LYS A 159 -30.04 34.46 -0.97
CA LYS A 159 -30.54 35.52 -1.88
C LYS A 159 -29.40 36.38 -2.41
N TRP A 160 -28.54 36.87 -1.52
CA TRP A 160 -27.40 37.71 -1.92
C TRP A 160 -26.47 36.98 -2.89
N LEU A 161 -26.12 35.71 -2.63
CA LEU A 161 -25.29 34.92 -3.52
C LEU A 161 -25.93 34.72 -4.90
N GLN A 162 -27.22 34.41 -4.95
CA GLN A 162 -27.98 34.26 -6.20
C GLN A 162 -28.01 35.57 -7.04
N GLU A 163 -28.02 36.72 -6.37
CA GLU A 163 -28.06 38.02 -7.04
C GLU A 163 -26.65 38.57 -7.40
N ASN A 164 -25.59 38.17 -6.71
CA ASN A 164 -24.26 38.76 -6.79
C ASN A 164 -23.13 37.79 -7.13
N SER A 165 -23.45 36.48 -7.37
CA SER A 165 -22.48 35.45 -7.69
C SER A 165 -23.00 34.58 -8.83
N LYS A 166 -22.08 33.93 -9.58
CA LYS A 166 -22.42 32.89 -10.56
C LYS A 166 -22.38 31.47 -9.93
N HIS A 167 -21.83 31.35 -8.72
CA HIS A 167 -21.78 30.11 -8.00
C HIS A 167 -23.20 29.67 -7.60
N PRO A 168 -23.70 28.49 -8.07
CA PRO A 168 -24.98 27.98 -7.60
C PRO A 168 -24.85 27.53 -6.14
N VAL A 169 -25.73 27.96 -5.26
CA VAL A 169 -25.88 27.39 -3.93
C VAL A 169 -26.70 26.13 -4.05
N ILE A 170 -26.10 24.97 -3.76
CA ILE A 170 -26.75 23.66 -3.92
C ILE A 170 -27.08 23.00 -2.56
N GLY A 171 -26.52 23.51 -1.47
CA GLY A 171 -26.78 22.99 -0.13
C GLY A 171 -26.59 24.04 0.95
N VAL A 172 -27.29 23.87 2.08
CA VAL A 172 -27.15 24.69 3.27
C VAL A 172 -27.23 23.81 4.51
N SER A 173 -26.25 23.89 5.39
CA SER A 173 -26.32 23.35 6.76
C SER A 173 -26.73 24.44 7.72
N PRO A 174 -27.83 24.33 8.49
CA PRO A 174 -28.26 25.36 9.42
C PRO A 174 -27.22 25.72 10.47
N PHE A 175 -26.39 24.76 10.87
CA PHE A 175 -25.37 24.91 11.90
C PHE A 175 -24.09 24.20 11.46
N ASN A 176 -22.95 24.57 12.10
CA ASN A 176 -21.70 23.82 12.04
C ASN A 176 -21.35 23.35 13.44
N GLU A 177 -21.08 22.06 13.64
CA GLU A 177 -20.68 21.43 14.90
C GLU A 177 -21.58 21.85 16.09
N PRO A 178 -22.91 21.75 15.95
CA PRO A 178 -23.85 22.27 16.96
C PRO A 178 -23.83 21.47 18.26
N ASP A 179 -23.23 20.31 18.27
CA ASP A 179 -23.02 19.47 19.46
C ASP A 179 -21.78 19.87 20.26
N TYR A 180 -20.94 20.75 19.72
CA TYR A 180 -19.73 21.27 20.33
C TYR A 180 -19.81 22.77 20.58
N TRP A 181 -20.20 23.57 19.58
CA TRP A 181 -20.36 25.02 19.71
C TRP A 181 -21.71 25.39 20.26
N THR A 182 -21.75 25.89 21.50
CA THR A 182 -23.00 26.21 22.23
C THR A 182 -23.49 27.64 22.00
N GLU A 183 -22.67 28.51 21.43
CA GLU A 183 -22.95 29.92 21.22
C GLU A 183 -24.13 30.17 20.28
N GLU A 184 -24.35 29.29 19.34
CA GLU A 184 -25.49 29.35 18.42
C GLU A 184 -26.84 29.01 19.11
N GLY A 185 -26.79 28.33 20.26
CA GLY A 185 -27.97 27.84 20.94
C GLY A 185 -28.73 26.77 20.14
N ALA A 186 -28.01 26.01 19.29
CA ALA A 186 -28.58 24.99 18.45
C ALA A 186 -29.15 23.82 19.29
N THR A 187 -30.23 23.22 18.79
CA THR A 187 -30.76 21.95 19.27
C THR A 187 -31.27 21.11 18.09
N PRO A 188 -31.38 19.78 18.21
CA PRO A 188 -31.92 18.95 17.14
C PRO A 188 -33.32 19.39 16.67
N ASN A 189 -34.15 19.91 17.60
CA ASN A 189 -35.50 20.36 17.26
C ASN A 189 -35.52 21.70 16.54
N ASN A 190 -34.73 22.68 16.93
CA ASN A 190 -34.74 23.96 16.21
C ASN A 190 -33.97 23.84 14.87
N SER A 191 -32.98 22.93 14.76
CA SER A 191 -32.39 22.57 13.45
C SER A 191 -33.45 22.01 12.49
N ARG A 192 -34.29 21.07 12.97
CA ARG A 192 -35.46 20.57 12.21
C ARG A 192 -36.39 21.70 11.81
N ASP A 193 -36.78 22.57 12.77
CA ASP A 193 -37.78 23.61 12.54
C ASP A 193 -37.27 24.68 11.57
N ILE A 194 -35.96 24.99 11.58
CA ILE A 194 -35.30 25.82 10.56
C ILE A 194 -35.39 25.16 9.20
N ALA A 195 -35.00 23.87 9.09
CA ALA A 195 -35.08 23.12 7.84
C ALA A 195 -36.49 23.10 7.27
N LYS A 196 -37.46 22.79 8.13
CA LYS A 196 -38.89 22.84 7.77
C LYS A 196 -39.29 24.22 7.24
N ARG A 197 -38.95 25.29 7.91
CA ARG A 197 -39.28 26.66 7.52
C ARG A 197 -38.63 27.03 6.18
N LEU A 198 -37.37 26.63 5.97
CA LEU A 198 -36.70 26.84 4.67
C LEU A 198 -37.42 26.11 3.52
N LYS A 199 -37.87 24.88 3.74
CA LYS A 199 -38.59 24.07 2.72
C LYS A 199 -40.05 24.53 2.51
N GLU A 200 -40.74 25.04 3.51
CA GLU A 200 -42.15 25.41 3.40
C GLU A 200 -42.36 26.89 3.14
N GLU A 201 -41.77 27.79 3.94
CA GLU A 201 -42.02 29.23 3.83
C GLU A 201 -41.08 29.91 2.78
N TYR A 202 -39.88 29.38 2.61
CA TYR A 202 -38.94 29.86 1.59
C TYR A 202 -38.83 28.90 0.39
N ALA A 203 -39.86 28.06 0.16
CA ALA A 203 -39.90 27.03 -0.86
C ALA A 203 -39.52 27.54 -2.26
N SER A 204 -39.90 28.75 -2.63
CA SER A 204 -39.54 29.34 -3.96
C SER A 204 -38.02 29.42 -4.19
N ARG A 205 -37.23 29.51 -3.11
CA ARG A 205 -35.74 29.56 -3.17
C ARG A 205 -35.12 28.23 -2.85
N PHE A 206 -35.66 27.48 -1.86
CA PHE A 206 -35.01 26.29 -1.31
C PHE A 206 -35.55 24.97 -1.88
N LYS A 207 -36.44 24.97 -2.88
CA LYS A 207 -36.96 23.74 -3.50
C LYS A 207 -35.86 22.84 -4.09
N ASP A 208 -34.81 23.48 -4.69
CA ASP A 208 -33.71 22.82 -5.38
C ASP A 208 -32.36 22.95 -4.60
N ILE A 209 -32.42 23.49 -3.37
CA ILE A 209 -31.28 23.61 -2.47
C ILE A 209 -31.42 22.53 -1.38
N ALA A 210 -30.44 21.68 -1.28
CA ALA A 210 -30.41 20.64 -0.25
C ALA A 210 -30.31 21.25 1.16
N ILE A 211 -31.08 20.76 2.10
CA ILE A 211 -30.87 21.06 3.51
C ILE A 211 -30.06 19.93 4.11
N VAL A 212 -28.92 20.29 4.70
CA VAL A 212 -27.97 19.37 5.34
C VAL A 212 -28.30 19.26 6.82
N GLY A 213 -28.61 18.07 7.27
CA GLY A 213 -28.93 17.77 8.66
C GLY A 213 -27.72 17.21 9.40
N SER A 214 -27.78 17.35 10.74
CA SER A 214 -26.72 16.96 11.67
C SER A 214 -25.54 17.94 11.65
N ASN A 215 -24.49 17.71 10.89
CA ASN A 215 -23.26 18.51 10.86
C ASN A 215 -22.55 18.55 12.22
N THR A 216 -22.51 17.38 12.89
CA THR A 216 -21.91 17.27 14.23
C THR A 216 -20.39 17.08 14.17
N LEU A 217 -19.69 17.62 15.17
CA LEU A 217 -18.27 17.34 15.40
C LEU A 217 -18.06 15.87 15.80
N ASN A 218 -18.97 15.36 16.65
CA ASN A 218 -18.91 14.02 17.20
C ASN A 218 -19.89 13.11 16.46
N ASP A 219 -19.36 12.12 15.76
CA ASP A 219 -20.15 11.17 14.98
C ASP A 219 -21.07 10.27 15.82
N ASP A 220 -20.80 10.09 17.13
CA ASP A 220 -21.72 9.39 18.05
C ASP A 220 -23.05 10.14 18.21
N LYS A 221 -23.07 11.45 17.93
CA LYS A 221 -24.24 12.33 18.00
C LYS A 221 -25.00 12.48 16.68
N ALA A 222 -24.39 12.08 15.57
CA ALA A 222 -24.91 12.34 14.23
C ALA A 222 -26.38 11.87 14.05
N ALA A 223 -26.69 10.64 14.42
CA ALA A 223 -28.04 10.10 14.31
C ALA A 223 -29.07 10.79 15.22
N GLU A 224 -28.67 11.24 16.43
CA GLU A 224 -29.52 12.02 17.37
C GLU A 224 -29.92 13.36 16.75
N TRP A 225 -28.95 14.05 16.13
CA TRP A 225 -29.18 15.34 15.48
C TRP A 225 -29.93 15.24 14.17
N PHE A 226 -29.74 14.15 13.42
CA PHE A 226 -30.40 13.93 12.13
C PHE A 226 -31.85 13.49 12.25
N THR A 227 -32.15 12.58 13.18
CA THR A 227 -33.44 11.87 13.23
C THR A 227 -34.67 12.79 13.36
N PRO A 228 -34.68 13.85 14.19
CA PRO A 228 -35.83 14.72 14.31
C PRO A 228 -36.22 15.46 13.03
N GLY A 229 -35.24 15.78 12.18
CA GLY A 229 -35.45 16.54 10.95
C GLY A 229 -35.35 15.71 9.66
N LYS A 230 -35.30 14.38 9.74
CA LYS A 230 -35.07 13.47 8.61
C LYS A 230 -35.99 13.70 7.42
N ASP A 231 -37.22 14.17 7.63
CA ASP A 231 -38.21 14.42 6.59
C ASP A 231 -37.96 15.75 5.84
N TYR A 232 -37.14 16.63 6.39
CA TYR A 232 -36.77 17.94 5.84
C TYR A 232 -35.33 18.02 5.39
N TYR A 233 -34.47 17.07 5.80
CA TYR A 233 -33.09 17.00 5.36
C TYR A 233 -32.96 16.17 4.09
N ASP A 234 -32.21 16.69 3.14
CA ASP A 234 -31.85 15.98 1.90
C ASP A 234 -30.52 15.25 2.06
N TRP A 235 -29.59 15.86 2.78
CA TRP A 235 -28.25 15.33 3.07
C TRP A 235 -28.05 15.19 4.57
N GLY A 236 -27.21 14.26 4.97
CA GLY A 236 -26.75 14.13 6.35
C GLY A 236 -25.24 14.28 6.42
N ASN A 237 -24.76 15.04 7.41
CA ASN A 237 -23.36 15.37 7.62
C ASN A 237 -22.92 15.01 9.03
N THR A 238 -21.67 14.56 9.15
CA THR A 238 -20.94 14.48 10.42
C THR A 238 -19.46 14.54 10.16
N HIS A 239 -18.72 15.24 11.02
CA HIS A 239 -17.29 15.21 11.07
C HIS A 239 -16.81 14.00 11.85
N GLN A 240 -15.59 13.54 11.60
CA GLN A 240 -14.98 12.43 12.30
C GLN A 240 -13.90 12.96 13.26
N LEU A 241 -14.24 14.00 14.06
CA LEU A 241 -13.33 14.66 14.99
C LEU A 241 -13.44 14.13 16.42
N ALA A 242 -14.54 13.48 16.76
CA ALA A 242 -14.78 12.77 18.01
C ALA A 242 -15.81 11.67 17.79
N GLY A 243 -15.98 10.78 18.78
CA GLY A 243 -16.92 9.67 18.74
C GLY A 243 -16.27 8.34 18.43
N SER A 244 -16.87 7.56 17.52
CA SER A 244 -16.38 6.25 17.16
C SER A 244 -16.53 5.97 15.67
N MET A 245 -15.52 5.39 15.05
CA MET A 245 -15.55 5.04 13.63
C MET A 245 -16.73 4.10 13.29
N GLN A 246 -17.20 3.29 14.23
CA GLN A 246 -18.39 2.45 14.06
C GLN A 246 -19.67 3.30 13.92
N LYS A 247 -19.78 4.41 14.64
CA LYS A 247 -20.92 5.33 14.53
C LYS A 247 -20.86 6.16 13.26
N TYR A 248 -19.65 6.58 12.85
CA TYR A 248 -19.43 7.20 11.55
C TYR A 248 -19.96 6.32 10.41
N LYS A 249 -19.55 5.04 10.38
CA LYS A 249 -20.06 4.05 9.43
C LYS A 249 -21.58 3.91 9.50
N ALA A 250 -22.11 3.67 10.70
CA ALA A 250 -23.53 3.43 10.91
C ALA A 250 -24.39 4.63 10.46
N PHE A 251 -23.89 5.86 10.62
CA PHE A 251 -24.58 7.05 10.17
C PHE A 251 -24.65 7.12 8.64
N HIS A 252 -23.55 6.90 7.92
CA HIS A 252 -23.55 6.88 6.45
C HIS A 252 -24.42 5.74 5.90
N GLN A 253 -24.39 4.56 6.52
CA GLN A 253 -25.28 3.45 6.17
C GLN A 253 -26.77 3.79 6.42
N LEU A 254 -27.07 4.52 7.50
CA LEU A 254 -28.42 5.01 7.78
C LEU A 254 -28.94 5.96 6.68
N LEU A 255 -28.08 6.90 6.25
CA LEU A 255 -28.38 7.84 5.17
C LEU A 255 -28.64 7.11 3.85
N ALA A 256 -27.74 6.22 3.46
CA ALA A 256 -27.86 5.41 2.25
C ALA A 256 -29.16 4.58 2.24
N LYS A 257 -29.51 3.95 3.37
CA LYS A 257 -30.77 3.20 3.55
C LYS A 257 -32.00 4.07 3.40
N GLN A 258 -31.92 5.35 3.75
CA GLN A 258 -33.02 6.32 3.64
C GLN A 258 -33.03 7.05 2.28
N GLY A 259 -32.14 6.72 1.35
CA GLY A 259 -31.97 7.41 0.08
C GLY A 259 -31.51 8.85 0.21
N LYS A 260 -30.77 9.15 1.28
CA LYS A 260 -30.19 10.47 1.56
C LYS A 260 -28.73 10.49 1.16
N VAL A 261 -28.22 11.67 0.81
CA VAL A 261 -26.80 11.87 0.51
C VAL A 261 -25.99 11.83 1.78
N GLY A 262 -25.00 10.95 1.84
CA GLY A 262 -23.96 10.93 2.87
C GLY A 262 -22.90 11.98 2.58
N TYR A 263 -22.64 12.87 3.54
CA TYR A 263 -21.78 14.02 3.40
C TYR A 263 -20.84 14.15 4.61
N ASN A 264 -19.59 14.53 4.34
CA ASN A 264 -18.64 14.99 5.35
C ASN A 264 -17.94 16.24 4.81
N ASP A 265 -18.16 17.40 5.42
CA ASP A 265 -17.61 18.69 4.95
C ASP A 265 -16.36 19.15 5.69
N GLU A 266 -15.82 18.29 6.55
CA GLU A 266 -14.51 18.48 7.20
C GLU A 266 -13.70 17.19 7.28
N MET A 267 -13.30 16.65 6.13
CA MET A 267 -12.42 15.47 6.12
C MET A 267 -10.97 15.86 6.39
N HIS A 268 -10.29 15.08 7.23
CA HIS A 268 -8.94 15.37 7.68
C HIS A 268 -7.90 14.35 7.21
N ASN A 269 -8.32 13.17 6.77
CA ASN A 269 -7.41 12.10 6.33
C ASN A 269 -8.08 11.14 5.35
N VAL A 270 -7.26 10.37 4.60
CA VAL A 270 -7.78 9.41 3.61
C VAL A 270 -8.54 8.24 4.24
N ALA A 271 -8.31 7.90 5.51
CA ALA A 271 -9.06 6.83 6.18
C ALA A 271 -10.55 7.19 6.33
N GLU A 272 -10.87 8.44 6.69
CA GLU A 272 -12.25 8.93 6.73
C GLU A 272 -12.93 8.82 5.37
N ALA A 273 -12.23 9.22 4.31
CA ALA A 273 -12.76 9.15 2.96
C ALA A 273 -12.99 7.71 2.51
N MET A 274 -12.02 6.81 2.75
CA MET A 274 -12.16 5.38 2.43
C MET A 274 -13.34 4.75 3.16
N ILE A 275 -13.40 4.92 4.48
CA ILE A 275 -14.48 4.35 5.31
C ILE A 275 -15.83 4.95 4.94
N GLY A 276 -15.89 6.27 4.70
CA GLY A 276 -17.10 6.95 4.27
C GLY A 276 -17.66 6.40 2.96
N LEU A 277 -16.82 6.29 1.92
CA LEU A 277 -17.23 5.76 0.61
C LEU A 277 -17.77 4.33 0.70
N GLU A 278 -17.09 3.45 1.43
CA GLU A 278 -17.52 2.05 1.60
C GLU A 278 -18.87 1.94 2.34
N ASN A 279 -19.29 2.98 3.06
CA ASN A 279 -20.50 2.97 3.86
C ASN A 279 -21.60 3.93 3.37
N GLY A 280 -21.46 4.47 2.15
CA GLY A 280 -22.52 5.25 1.49
C GLY A 280 -22.34 6.76 1.52
N MET A 281 -21.19 7.29 1.96
CA MET A 281 -20.84 8.68 1.71
C MET A 281 -20.63 8.90 0.21
N THR A 282 -21.13 9.99 -0.31
CA THR A 282 -20.98 10.33 -1.73
C THR A 282 -20.43 11.74 -1.96
N VAL A 283 -20.39 12.58 -0.94
CA VAL A 283 -19.83 13.93 -1.01
C VAL A 283 -18.86 14.12 0.15
N GLY A 284 -17.68 14.62 -0.17
CA GLY A 284 -16.65 14.90 0.82
C GLY A 284 -15.93 16.21 0.53
N ILE A 285 -15.72 17.02 1.54
CA ILE A 285 -14.98 18.27 1.47
C ILE A 285 -13.77 18.19 2.40
N TRP A 286 -12.60 18.51 1.86
CA TRP A 286 -11.36 18.44 2.59
C TRP A 286 -11.07 19.71 3.38
N TRP A 287 -10.81 19.50 4.66
CA TRP A 287 -10.27 20.50 5.57
C TRP A 287 -8.73 20.49 5.47
N GLY A 288 -8.05 20.78 4.70
CA GLY A 288 -6.62 20.56 4.46
C GLY A 288 -6.42 19.51 3.38
N PHE A 289 -5.77 19.93 2.31
CA PHE A 289 -5.61 19.15 1.09
C PHE A 289 -4.18 19.22 0.56
N ASP A 290 -3.25 19.38 1.46
CA ASP A 290 -1.82 19.56 1.23
C ASP A 290 -1.03 18.24 1.33
N SER A 291 -1.68 17.14 1.07
CA SER A 291 -1.09 15.80 1.08
C SER A 291 -1.17 15.17 -0.31
N ARG A 292 -0.06 14.56 -0.75
CA ARG A 292 -0.02 13.73 -1.95
C ARG A 292 -1.09 12.65 -1.91
N ALA A 293 -1.23 11.94 -0.78
CA ALA A 293 -2.19 10.86 -0.65
C ALA A 293 -3.64 11.33 -0.87
N ARG A 294 -4.03 12.49 -0.32
CA ARG A 294 -5.38 13.06 -0.50
C ARG A 294 -5.66 13.45 -1.93
N GLY A 295 -4.72 14.14 -2.56
CA GLY A 295 -4.87 14.56 -3.95
C GLY A 295 -4.99 13.38 -4.90
N GLU A 296 -4.11 12.40 -4.79
CA GLU A 296 -4.13 11.20 -5.63
C GLU A 296 -5.33 10.29 -5.33
N PHE A 297 -5.81 10.27 -4.07
CA PHE A 297 -7.05 9.57 -3.72
C PHE A 297 -8.28 10.21 -4.36
N CYS A 298 -8.35 11.53 -4.41
CA CYS A 298 -9.46 12.24 -5.09
C CYS A 298 -9.51 11.89 -6.58
N ASP A 299 -8.37 11.88 -7.24
CA ASP A 299 -8.27 11.52 -8.65
C ASP A 299 -8.73 10.08 -8.90
N ILE A 300 -8.07 9.11 -8.25
CA ILE A 300 -8.27 7.70 -8.56
C ILE A 300 -9.62 7.15 -8.06
N SER A 301 -10.16 7.66 -6.95
CA SER A 301 -11.47 7.23 -6.45
C SER A 301 -12.63 7.71 -7.29
N ARG A 302 -12.47 8.84 -7.99
CA ARG A 302 -13.44 9.39 -8.93
C ARG A 302 -13.32 8.78 -10.33
N ASN A 303 -12.07 8.58 -10.80
CA ASN A 303 -11.75 8.19 -12.18
C ASN A 303 -11.23 6.75 -12.27
N GLY A 304 -11.64 5.89 -11.34
CA GLY A 304 -11.18 4.52 -11.28
C GLY A 304 -12.13 3.57 -10.55
N VAL A 305 -11.64 2.39 -10.27
CA VAL A 305 -12.37 1.34 -9.53
C VAL A 305 -11.56 0.93 -8.30
N ARG A 306 -12.23 0.72 -7.18
CA ARG A 306 -11.65 0.17 -5.97
C ARG A 306 -11.50 -1.36 -6.13
N LEU A 307 -10.28 -1.85 -6.12
CA LEU A 307 -9.93 -3.27 -6.25
C LEU A 307 -10.03 -4.01 -4.91
N ALA A 308 -9.58 -3.37 -3.83
CA ALA A 308 -9.60 -3.95 -2.49
C ALA A 308 -9.76 -2.90 -1.41
N TYR A 309 -10.27 -3.34 -0.27
CA TYR A 309 -10.48 -2.53 0.92
C TYR A 309 -10.29 -3.37 2.18
N GLY A 310 -9.69 -2.76 3.20
CA GLY A 310 -9.56 -3.30 4.55
C GLY A 310 -9.62 -2.19 5.58
N GLU A 311 -10.21 -2.45 6.74
CA GLU A 311 -10.35 -1.48 7.82
C GLU A 311 -10.14 -2.13 9.19
N HIS A 312 -9.70 -1.32 10.14
CA HIS A 312 -9.75 -1.65 11.55
C HIS A 312 -10.39 -0.50 12.32
N THR A 313 -11.71 -0.50 12.41
CA THR A 313 -12.49 0.62 12.94
C THR A 313 -12.19 0.94 14.40
N ASN A 314 -11.92 -0.07 15.25
CA ASN A 314 -11.50 0.16 16.62
C ASN A 314 -10.15 0.88 16.73
N ASN A 315 -9.29 0.74 15.73
CA ASN A 315 -7.99 1.40 15.65
C ASN A 315 -8.01 2.65 14.77
N TRP A 316 -9.15 2.99 14.18
CA TRP A 316 -9.35 4.17 13.34
C TRP A 316 -8.41 4.22 12.14
N THR A 317 -8.23 3.09 11.49
CA THR A 317 -7.34 2.93 10.34
C THR A 317 -8.07 2.25 9.19
N ALA A 318 -7.64 2.53 7.96
CA ALA A 318 -8.12 1.87 6.75
C ALA A 318 -7.06 1.83 5.67
N ALA A 319 -7.23 0.90 4.73
CA ALA A 319 -6.42 0.77 3.53
C ALA A 319 -7.29 0.38 2.33
N SER A 320 -6.90 0.79 1.14
CA SER A 320 -7.59 0.44 -0.10
C SER A 320 -6.62 0.37 -1.28
N VAL A 321 -7.01 -0.35 -2.32
CA VAL A 321 -6.30 -0.40 -3.59
C VAL A 321 -7.25 0.01 -4.69
N TYR A 322 -6.84 0.94 -5.53
CA TYR A 322 -7.61 1.45 -6.67
C TYR A 322 -6.84 1.26 -7.97
N ARG A 323 -7.58 1.03 -9.05
CA ARG A 323 -7.07 1.14 -10.42
C ARG A 323 -7.78 2.30 -11.11
N HIS A 324 -7.02 3.26 -11.58
CA HIS A 324 -7.48 4.39 -12.40
C HIS A 324 -7.87 3.90 -13.82
N ASP A 325 -8.71 4.65 -14.50
CA ASP A 325 -9.18 4.32 -15.86
C ASP A 325 -8.05 4.32 -16.91
N ASP A 326 -6.92 4.98 -16.64
CA ASP A 326 -5.70 4.92 -17.47
C ASP A 326 -4.79 3.71 -17.16
N GLY A 327 -5.17 2.84 -16.25
CA GLY A 327 -4.46 1.63 -15.89
C GLY A 327 -3.51 1.75 -14.68
N ARG A 328 -3.19 2.95 -14.19
CA ARG A 328 -2.37 3.13 -12.98
C ARG A 328 -3.06 2.47 -11.78
N VAL A 329 -2.28 1.77 -10.96
CA VAL A 329 -2.77 1.17 -9.71
C VAL A 329 -2.06 1.82 -8.52
N LYS A 330 -2.84 2.17 -7.51
CA LYS A 330 -2.33 2.77 -6.27
C LYS A 330 -2.97 2.12 -5.06
N ALA A 331 -2.14 1.87 -4.06
CA ALA A 331 -2.60 1.48 -2.73
C ALA A 331 -2.58 2.72 -1.82
N PHE A 332 -3.54 2.79 -0.92
CA PHE A 332 -3.67 3.86 0.07
C PHE A 332 -3.78 3.26 1.45
N ILE A 333 -3.17 3.94 2.40
CA ILE A 333 -3.27 3.60 3.82
C ILE A 333 -3.39 4.90 4.61
N GLY A 334 -4.25 4.89 5.63
CA GLY A 334 -4.48 6.08 6.44
C GLY A 334 -4.94 5.76 7.86
N SER A 335 -4.66 6.67 8.76
CA SER A 335 -5.14 6.65 10.14
C SER A 335 -5.78 7.97 10.51
N SER A 336 -6.74 7.93 11.44
CA SER A 336 -7.27 9.15 12.02
C SER A 336 -6.18 9.89 12.79
N GLU A 337 -6.15 11.20 12.66
CA GLU A 337 -5.24 12.07 13.42
C GLU A 337 -5.61 12.19 14.90
N ARG A 338 -6.80 11.76 15.30
CA ARG A 338 -7.31 12.00 16.66
C ARG A 338 -7.21 10.81 17.58
N GLN A 339 -7.46 9.60 17.08
CA GLN A 339 -7.64 8.44 17.94
C GLN A 339 -7.01 7.15 17.38
N ALA A 340 -6.12 7.26 16.40
CA ALA A 340 -5.55 6.07 15.77
C ALA A 340 -4.74 5.20 16.75
N VAL A 341 -4.88 3.90 16.60
CA VAL A 341 -4.08 2.87 17.26
C VAL A 341 -3.28 2.11 16.19
N THR A 342 -2.05 1.74 16.51
CA THR A 342 -1.17 1.06 15.58
C THR A 342 -1.84 -0.17 14.96
N THR A 343 -1.82 -0.24 13.63
CA THR A 343 -2.39 -1.33 12.83
C THR A 343 -1.44 -1.71 11.71
N SER A 344 -1.20 -2.99 11.52
CA SER A 344 -0.44 -3.53 10.40
C SER A 344 -1.38 -3.85 9.24
N TYR A 345 -1.00 -3.46 8.04
CA TYR A 345 -1.69 -3.80 6.79
C TYR A 345 -0.75 -4.58 5.88
N GLN A 346 -1.28 -5.62 5.25
CA GLN A 346 -0.56 -6.41 4.26
C GLN A 346 -1.34 -6.37 2.95
N PHE A 347 -0.79 -5.67 1.97
CA PHE A 347 -1.29 -5.71 0.60
C PHE A 347 -0.79 -6.98 -0.08
N VAL A 348 -1.67 -7.70 -0.78
CA VAL A 348 -1.32 -8.94 -1.47
C VAL A 348 -1.87 -8.93 -2.89
N SER A 349 -0.99 -8.87 -3.88
CA SER A 349 -1.35 -9.04 -5.29
C SER A 349 -1.63 -10.52 -5.58
N THR A 350 -2.87 -10.84 -5.92
CA THR A 350 -3.32 -12.24 -6.08
C THR A 350 -3.10 -12.81 -7.49
N ASP A 351 -2.89 -11.95 -8.48
CA ASP A 351 -2.78 -12.36 -9.88
C ASP A 351 -1.37 -12.30 -10.46
N ARG A 352 -0.48 -11.44 -9.92
CA ARG A 352 0.89 -11.27 -10.44
C ARG A 352 1.85 -10.69 -9.42
N ASP A 353 3.15 -10.83 -9.72
CA ASP A 353 4.19 -10.08 -9.03
C ASP A 353 4.13 -8.61 -9.44
N VAL A 354 4.32 -7.71 -8.48
CA VAL A 354 4.30 -6.26 -8.67
C VAL A 354 5.46 -5.59 -7.98
N TYR A 355 5.64 -4.31 -8.23
CA TYR A 355 6.56 -3.44 -7.51
C TYR A 355 5.76 -2.42 -6.73
N TYR A 356 6.04 -2.29 -5.43
CA TYR A 356 5.46 -1.27 -4.55
C TYR A 356 6.48 -0.15 -4.36
N ASP A 357 6.24 1.04 -4.91
CA ASP A 357 7.20 2.15 -4.97
C ASP A 357 8.60 1.69 -5.45
N GLY A 358 8.65 0.82 -6.45
CA GLY A 358 9.87 0.27 -7.00
C GLY A 358 10.50 -0.90 -6.23
N GLN A 359 9.95 -1.28 -5.09
CA GLN A 359 10.37 -2.49 -4.35
C GLN A 359 9.66 -3.73 -4.90
N GLY A 360 10.42 -4.69 -5.34
CA GLY A 360 9.90 -5.92 -5.96
C GLY A 360 10.92 -6.58 -6.89
N PRO A 361 10.47 -7.57 -7.68
CA PRO A 361 9.10 -8.07 -7.79
C PRO A 361 8.65 -8.85 -6.55
N THR A 362 7.44 -8.62 -6.10
CA THR A 362 6.85 -9.30 -4.93
C THR A 362 5.33 -9.36 -5.03
N ARG A 363 4.74 -10.32 -4.34
CA ARG A 363 3.27 -10.38 -4.15
C ARG A 363 2.82 -9.51 -3.00
N GLU A 364 3.67 -9.24 -2.03
CA GLU A 364 3.28 -8.72 -0.73
C GLU A 364 4.03 -7.45 -0.38
N LEU A 365 3.30 -6.51 0.24
CA LEU A 365 3.88 -5.39 0.96
C LEU A 365 3.20 -5.28 2.32
N ARG A 366 4.00 -5.33 3.38
CA ARG A 366 3.53 -5.06 4.73
C ARG A 366 3.88 -3.64 5.15
N MET A 367 2.91 -2.97 5.76
CA MET A 367 3.08 -1.63 6.31
C MET A 367 2.48 -1.51 7.70
N VAL A 368 3.10 -0.73 8.56
CA VAL A 368 2.59 -0.41 9.89
C VAL A 368 2.11 1.03 9.90
N MET A 369 0.81 1.20 10.18
CA MET A 369 0.24 2.50 10.49
C MET A 369 0.36 2.76 11.97
N HIS A 370 1.28 3.65 12.34
CA HIS A 370 1.47 4.03 13.72
C HIS A 370 0.30 4.87 14.21
N GLY A 371 -0.24 4.48 15.35
CA GLY A 371 -1.22 5.27 16.06
C GLY A 371 -0.58 6.38 16.88
N GLY A 372 -1.39 7.15 17.54
CA GLY A 372 -0.97 8.19 18.44
C GLY A 372 -2.08 8.56 19.42
N THR A 373 -1.73 9.37 20.38
CA THR A 373 -2.61 9.70 21.51
C THR A 373 -3.58 10.85 21.25
N GLY A 374 -3.59 11.40 20.05
CA GLY A 374 -4.55 12.38 19.65
C GLY A 374 -3.95 13.68 19.11
N TYR A 375 -4.76 14.43 18.42
CA TYR A 375 -4.46 15.69 17.74
C TYR A 375 -3.71 16.71 18.61
N GLN A 376 -4.12 16.88 19.87
CA GLN A 376 -3.52 17.86 20.79
C GLN A 376 -2.11 17.51 21.24
N GLN A 377 -1.63 16.33 20.96
CA GLN A 377 -0.29 15.85 21.34
C GLN A 377 0.71 15.88 20.17
N GLY A 378 0.37 16.56 19.09
CA GLY A 378 1.24 16.72 17.93
C GLY A 378 1.33 15.48 17.03
N GLN A 379 0.40 14.55 17.15
CA GLN A 379 0.25 13.46 16.20
C GLN A 379 0.01 14.05 14.82
N LYS A 380 0.80 13.61 13.85
CA LYS A 380 0.60 13.96 12.45
C LYS A 380 -0.30 12.92 11.80
N ASN A 381 -1.06 13.32 10.80
CA ASN A 381 -1.77 12.39 9.96
C ASN A 381 -0.79 11.38 9.39
N ALA A 382 -1.04 10.12 9.65
CA ALA A 382 -0.33 9.05 9.03
C ALA A 382 -1.16 8.59 7.82
N GLU A 383 -0.74 9.02 6.64
CA GLU A 383 -1.39 8.64 5.38
C GLU A 383 -0.31 8.50 4.30
N ARG A 384 -0.47 7.50 3.46
CA ARG A 384 0.45 7.25 2.36
C ARG A 384 -0.30 6.74 1.14
N VAL A 385 0.21 7.11 -0.03
CA VAL A 385 -0.08 6.48 -1.31
C VAL A 385 1.14 5.72 -1.80
N ILE A 386 0.92 4.54 -2.36
CA ILE A 386 1.93 3.61 -2.84
C ILE A 386 1.64 3.35 -4.31
N ASP A 387 2.61 3.59 -5.17
CA ASP A 387 2.51 3.24 -6.58
C ASP A 387 2.71 1.72 -6.74
N VAL A 388 1.73 1.04 -7.32
CA VAL A 388 1.79 -0.39 -7.64
C VAL A 388 2.04 -0.53 -9.13
N THR A 389 3.23 -0.99 -9.50
CA THR A 389 3.69 -1.05 -10.89
C THR A 389 4.10 -2.46 -11.29
N TRP A 390 4.02 -2.76 -12.58
CA TRP A 390 4.50 -3.99 -13.21
C TRP A 390 4.79 -3.70 -14.68
N GLY A 391 5.25 -4.68 -15.40
CA GLY A 391 5.53 -4.52 -16.83
C GLY A 391 7.02 -4.50 -17.15
N ASP A 392 7.35 -4.05 -18.33
CA ASP A 392 8.70 -4.08 -18.90
C ASP A 392 9.51 -2.80 -18.64
N ASP A 393 8.95 -1.88 -17.88
CA ASP A 393 9.62 -0.66 -17.41
C ASP A 393 9.06 -0.27 -16.04
N VAL A 394 9.79 -0.50 -14.97
CA VAL A 394 9.40 -0.23 -13.59
C VAL A 394 10.40 0.72 -12.93
N PRO A 395 9.94 1.59 -11.99
CA PRO A 395 10.85 2.46 -11.28
C PRO A 395 11.86 1.66 -10.46
N PRO A 396 13.07 2.16 -10.25
CA PRO A 396 13.96 1.62 -9.23
C PRO A 396 13.34 1.84 -7.84
N ALA A 397 13.79 1.05 -6.86
CA ALA A 397 13.53 1.33 -5.46
C ALA A 397 14.10 2.71 -5.04
N ALA A 398 13.88 3.09 -3.78
CA ALA A 398 14.30 4.39 -3.25
C ALA A 398 15.70 4.83 -3.71
N ILE A 399 15.79 6.09 -4.09
CA ILE A 399 17.04 6.74 -4.50
C ILE A 399 17.65 7.38 -3.25
N ASP A 400 18.90 7.08 -2.95
CA ASP A 400 19.67 7.66 -1.85
C ASP A 400 21.13 7.83 -2.28
N GLY A 401 21.72 8.98 -2.08
CA GLY A 401 23.09 9.26 -2.48
C GLY A 401 23.31 10.59 -3.18
N THR A 402 24.48 10.74 -3.83
CA THR A 402 24.87 11.97 -4.53
C THR A 402 24.80 11.81 -6.03
N TYR A 403 24.07 12.70 -6.67
CA TYR A 403 23.74 12.63 -8.08
C TYR A 403 23.84 14.00 -8.77
N LYS A 404 23.79 13.98 -10.08
CA LYS A 404 23.43 15.12 -10.92
C LYS A 404 22.02 14.90 -11.48
N ILE A 405 21.26 15.98 -11.63
CA ILE A 405 19.86 15.93 -12.06
C ILE A 405 19.79 16.53 -13.47
N MET A 406 19.56 15.70 -14.48
CA MET A 406 19.58 16.07 -15.89
C MET A 406 18.15 16.28 -16.41
N ASN A 407 17.94 17.41 -17.10
CA ASN A 407 16.68 17.68 -17.80
C ASN A 407 16.62 16.93 -19.14
N LYS A 408 15.47 16.37 -19.49
CA LYS A 408 15.26 15.61 -20.72
C LYS A 408 15.42 16.47 -21.99
N ALA A 409 14.79 17.66 -22.03
CA ALA A 409 14.79 18.52 -23.21
C ALA A 409 16.16 19.14 -23.51
N SER A 410 16.94 19.46 -22.47
CA SER A 410 18.19 20.22 -22.62
C SER A 410 19.45 19.36 -22.51
N ARG A 411 19.40 18.22 -21.81
CA ARG A 411 20.54 17.43 -21.33
C ARG A 411 21.50 18.19 -20.43
N LEU A 412 21.05 19.34 -19.89
CA LEU A 412 21.80 20.13 -18.93
C LEU A 412 21.37 19.74 -17.51
N VAL A 413 22.23 20.06 -16.51
CA VAL A 413 21.98 19.64 -15.13
C VAL A 413 21.56 20.81 -14.24
N VAL A 414 20.78 20.52 -13.21
CA VAL A 414 20.41 21.44 -12.16
C VAL A 414 21.67 21.94 -11.45
N SER A 415 21.81 23.27 -11.34
CA SER A 415 22.99 23.91 -10.77
C SER A 415 22.61 25.14 -9.94
N GLU A 416 23.28 25.31 -8.82
CA GLU A 416 23.35 26.62 -8.18
C GLU A 416 24.07 27.58 -9.12
N ASN A 417 23.41 28.65 -9.55
CA ASN A 417 24.00 29.60 -10.50
C ASN A 417 23.41 30.99 -10.34
N GLY A 418 24.23 31.93 -9.89
CA GLY A 418 23.85 33.33 -9.73
C GLY A 418 23.01 33.60 -8.47
N SER A 419 22.30 34.72 -8.49
CA SER A 419 21.44 35.18 -7.40
C SER A 419 20.11 35.65 -7.94
N ALA A 420 19.02 35.29 -7.25
CA ALA A 420 17.68 35.80 -7.50
C ALA A 420 16.97 36.06 -6.17
N ASP A 421 16.28 37.19 -6.09
CA ASP A 421 15.51 37.57 -4.88
C ASP A 421 16.33 37.57 -3.58
N GLY A 422 17.63 37.84 -3.66
CA GLY A 422 18.55 37.85 -2.52
C GLY A 422 19.04 36.48 -2.08
N HIS A 423 18.73 35.40 -2.83
CA HIS A 423 19.08 34.03 -2.54
C HIS A 423 19.95 33.42 -3.64
N THR A 424 20.64 32.32 -3.36
CA THR A 424 21.32 31.52 -4.38
C THR A 424 20.28 30.97 -5.36
N ASN A 425 20.42 31.33 -6.63
CA ASN A 425 19.48 30.90 -7.65
C ASN A 425 19.79 29.49 -8.16
N ILE A 426 18.79 28.79 -8.65
CA ILE A 426 18.93 27.50 -9.31
C ILE A 426 18.56 27.64 -10.78
N SER A 427 19.49 27.22 -11.64
CA SER A 427 19.32 27.19 -13.10
C SER A 427 19.91 25.90 -13.66
N GLN A 428 19.77 25.65 -14.94
CA GLN A 428 20.46 24.54 -15.59
C GLN A 428 21.77 24.98 -16.23
N THR A 429 22.79 24.12 -16.15
CA THR A 429 24.09 24.35 -16.77
C THR A 429 24.68 23.07 -17.38
N LYS A 430 25.62 23.20 -18.35
CA LYS A 430 26.40 22.04 -18.79
C LYS A 430 27.16 21.45 -17.60
N TYR A 431 27.13 20.14 -17.46
CA TYR A 431 27.87 19.45 -16.40
C TYR A 431 29.38 19.60 -16.58
N THR A 432 30.06 20.05 -15.56
CA THR A 432 31.52 20.26 -15.51
C THR A 432 32.18 19.68 -14.26
N GLY A 433 31.41 18.94 -13.45
CA GLY A 433 31.90 18.33 -12.22
C GLY A 433 31.96 19.26 -11.01
N LEU A 434 31.45 20.50 -11.12
CA LEU A 434 31.43 21.45 -10.00
C LEU A 434 30.47 20.97 -8.90
N LYS A 435 30.80 21.25 -7.64
CA LYS A 435 29.93 20.93 -6.49
C LYS A 435 28.55 21.59 -6.57
N THR A 436 28.45 22.75 -7.21
CA THR A 436 27.18 23.45 -7.47
C THR A 436 26.20 22.68 -8.37
N GLN A 437 26.66 21.60 -9.02
CA GLN A 437 25.92 20.74 -9.91
C GLN A 437 25.62 19.34 -9.29
N GLN A 438 25.98 19.16 -8.02
CA GLN A 438 25.89 17.88 -7.33
C GLN A 438 24.89 18.00 -6.18
N TRP A 439 24.00 17.03 -6.10
CA TRP A 439 22.88 17.03 -5.16
C TRP A 439 22.83 15.71 -4.37
N GLU A 440 22.85 15.79 -3.06
CA GLU A 440 22.44 14.67 -2.21
C GLU A 440 20.92 14.53 -2.29
N VAL A 441 20.45 13.37 -2.73
CA VAL A 441 19.04 12.98 -2.73
C VAL A 441 18.80 12.16 -1.49
N ILE A 442 18.08 12.72 -0.53
CA ILE A 442 17.94 12.16 0.82
C ILE A 442 16.47 11.80 1.07
N PRO A 443 16.14 10.52 1.30
CA PRO A 443 14.78 10.14 1.70
C PRO A 443 14.36 10.84 3.00
N VAL A 444 13.17 11.40 3.02
CA VAL A 444 12.60 12.07 4.20
C VAL A 444 11.87 11.04 5.06
N GLY A 445 12.19 10.98 6.35
CA GLY A 445 11.51 10.10 7.30
C GLY A 445 10.01 10.37 7.37
N SER A 446 9.20 9.33 7.48
CA SER A 446 7.74 9.36 7.52
C SER A 446 7.21 8.79 8.84
N THR A 447 5.91 9.05 9.10
CA THR A 447 5.14 8.39 10.17
C THR A 447 4.67 6.99 9.79
N VAL A 448 4.92 6.57 8.55
CA VAL A 448 4.64 5.22 8.05
C VAL A 448 5.96 4.53 7.76
N ASP A 449 6.15 3.32 8.27
CA ASP A 449 7.38 2.56 8.06
C ASP A 449 7.68 2.35 6.57
N GLY A 450 8.95 2.50 6.21
CA GLY A 450 9.41 2.31 4.84
C GLY A 450 8.87 3.33 3.83
N ASP A 451 8.36 4.46 4.30
CA ASP A 451 7.87 5.52 3.41
C ASP A 451 9.01 6.35 2.85
N TYR A 452 9.27 6.18 1.58
CA TYR A 452 10.20 6.98 0.78
C TYR A 452 9.45 7.90 -0.21
N SER A 453 8.26 8.35 0.16
CA SER A 453 7.43 9.18 -0.72
C SER A 453 8.06 10.54 -1.01
N PHE A 454 8.90 11.06 -0.09
CA PHE A 454 9.48 12.39 -0.22
C PHE A 454 10.99 12.37 -0.07
N TYR A 455 11.62 13.34 -0.71
CA TYR A 455 13.06 13.53 -0.74
C TYR A 455 13.43 14.98 -0.47
N ASP A 456 14.55 15.20 0.21
CA ASP A 456 15.27 16.45 0.20
C ASP A 456 16.36 16.41 -0.88
N PHE A 457 16.53 17.51 -1.62
CA PHE A 457 17.64 17.70 -2.55
C PHE A 457 18.60 18.72 -1.95
N LYS A 458 19.71 18.23 -1.43
CA LYS A 458 20.71 19.04 -0.72
C LYS A 458 21.94 19.27 -1.60
N SER A 459 22.35 20.51 -1.77
CA SER A 459 23.55 20.87 -2.52
C SER A 459 24.82 20.42 -1.82
N VAL A 460 25.74 19.80 -2.56
CA VAL A 460 27.07 19.42 -2.11
C VAL A 460 27.97 20.63 -1.93
N ASN A 461 27.64 21.78 -2.57
CA ASN A 461 28.47 22.99 -2.53
C ASN A 461 28.40 23.71 -1.19
N ASP A 462 27.20 23.95 -0.65
CA ASP A 462 26.99 24.77 0.53
C ASP A 462 25.94 24.23 1.52
N ASN A 463 25.52 22.97 1.33
CA ASN A 463 24.51 22.27 2.13
C ASN A 463 23.13 22.93 2.18
N LYS A 464 22.82 23.79 1.23
CA LYS A 464 21.46 24.33 1.07
C LYS A 464 20.54 23.33 0.37
N HIS A 465 19.25 23.47 0.62
CA HIS A 465 18.22 22.62 0.06
C HIS A 465 17.51 23.30 -1.12
N MET A 466 17.10 22.53 -2.09
CA MET A 466 16.24 22.98 -3.19
C MET A 466 14.88 23.41 -2.62
N ASP A 467 14.53 24.68 -2.79
CA ASP A 467 13.46 25.39 -2.08
C ASP A 467 12.56 26.14 -3.04
N VAL A 468 11.26 25.96 -2.90
CA VAL A 468 10.28 26.84 -3.59
C VAL A 468 10.18 28.15 -2.83
N LEU A 469 10.58 29.25 -3.49
CA LEU A 469 10.64 30.57 -2.90
C LEU A 469 9.33 30.97 -2.20
N ASN A 470 9.45 31.35 -0.90
CA ASN A 470 8.35 31.85 -0.08
C ASN A 470 7.14 30.90 0.04
N PHE A 471 7.33 29.58 0.00
CA PHE A 471 6.23 28.61 0.04
C PHE A 471 5.17 28.87 -1.04
N SER A 472 5.57 29.39 -2.18
CA SER A 472 4.63 29.75 -3.24
C SER A 472 3.91 28.50 -3.78
N THR A 473 2.61 28.63 -3.97
CA THR A 473 1.77 27.62 -4.63
C THR A 473 1.40 28.05 -6.07
N GLN A 474 2.05 29.07 -6.59
CA GLN A 474 1.79 29.60 -7.93
C GLN A 474 2.70 28.96 -8.97
N SER A 475 2.13 28.69 -10.16
CA SER A 475 2.89 28.30 -11.33
C SER A 475 3.83 29.43 -11.76
N GLY A 476 5.08 29.10 -12.06
CA GLY A 476 6.13 30.05 -12.40
C GLY A 476 6.96 30.54 -11.22
N ALA A 477 6.65 30.13 -9.99
CA ALA A 477 7.44 30.50 -8.82
C ALA A 477 8.87 29.95 -8.90
N ASN A 478 9.84 30.78 -8.50
CA ASN A 478 11.26 30.47 -8.59
C ASN A 478 11.69 29.35 -7.64
N ILE A 479 12.70 28.60 -8.06
CA ILE A 479 13.40 27.63 -7.22
C ILE A 479 14.76 28.21 -6.85
N ILE A 480 15.07 28.15 -5.56
CA ILE A 480 16.31 28.67 -4.96
C ILE A 480 17.00 27.61 -4.14
N ALA A 481 18.28 27.82 -3.82
CA ALA A 481 18.96 27.08 -2.78
C ALA A 481 18.87 27.86 -1.46
N TYR A 482 18.26 27.26 -0.45
CA TYR A 482 18.02 27.88 0.84
C TYR A 482 18.47 27.00 2.03
N ALA A 483 18.79 27.63 3.14
CA ALA A 483 19.14 26.92 4.35
C ALA A 483 18.03 25.94 4.75
N ASN A 484 18.42 24.80 5.32
CA ASN A 484 17.45 23.79 5.78
C ASN A 484 16.47 24.39 6.79
N LYS A 485 15.20 24.15 6.55
CA LYS A 485 14.08 24.48 7.43
C LYS A 485 13.45 23.18 7.87
N VAL A 486 13.60 22.76 9.08
CA VAL A 486 13.07 21.47 9.57
C VAL A 486 11.77 21.67 10.36
N PRO A 487 10.67 20.99 10.00
CA PRO A 487 10.35 20.38 8.71
C PRO A 487 9.82 21.45 7.73
N SER A 488 10.09 21.32 6.44
CA SER A 488 9.65 22.31 5.45
C SER A 488 9.14 21.65 4.16
N SER A 489 7.83 21.69 3.95
CA SER A 489 7.18 21.10 2.79
C SER A 489 7.61 21.71 1.46
N ASN A 490 8.02 22.98 1.43
CA ASN A 490 8.53 23.62 0.21
C ASN A 490 9.96 23.23 -0.19
N GLN A 491 10.67 22.50 0.69
CA GLN A 491 11.99 21.90 0.41
C GLN A 491 11.89 20.39 0.12
N GLN A 492 10.71 19.80 0.25
CA GLN A 492 10.48 18.37 0.06
C GLN A 492 9.80 18.11 -1.29
N TRP A 493 10.23 17.02 -1.92
CA TRP A 493 9.86 16.67 -3.28
C TRP A 493 9.50 15.20 -3.37
N TYR A 494 8.58 14.84 -4.24
CA TYR A 494 8.33 13.44 -4.57
C TYR A 494 8.64 13.18 -6.03
N LEU A 495 9.10 11.95 -6.29
CA LEU A 495 9.51 11.48 -7.59
C LEU A 495 8.38 10.66 -8.18
N GLN A 496 7.75 11.16 -9.24
CA GLN A 496 6.74 10.43 -9.99
C GLN A 496 7.41 9.86 -11.23
N TYR A 497 7.53 8.53 -11.30
CA TYR A 497 8.16 7.86 -12.43
C TYR A 497 7.34 8.06 -13.71
N ALA A 498 8.01 8.38 -14.80
CA ALA A 498 7.41 8.68 -16.10
C ALA A 498 7.85 7.73 -17.22
N GLY A 499 8.62 6.69 -16.87
CA GLY A 499 9.20 5.74 -17.81
C GLY A 499 10.62 6.07 -18.26
N ASP A 500 11.32 5.08 -18.77
CA ASP A 500 12.68 5.20 -19.34
C ASP A 500 13.69 5.91 -18.41
N GLY A 501 13.59 5.70 -17.09
CA GLY A 501 14.46 6.36 -16.11
C GLY A 501 14.16 7.83 -15.85
N TYR A 502 13.08 8.39 -16.42
CA TYR A 502 12.67 9.78 -16.18
C TYR A 502 11.66 9.91 -15.07
N TYR A 503 11.74 11.03 -14.37
CA TYR A 503 10.84 11.42 -13.29
C TYR A 503 10.27 12.80 -13.51
N PHE A 504 9.03 12.99 -13.13
CA PHE A 504 8.55 14.28 -12.69
C PHE A 504 8.99 14.48 -11.24
N ILE A 505 9.63 15.61 -10.94
CA ILE A 505 9.99 16.02 -9.59
C ILE A 505 8.93 17.03 -9.14
N ARG A 506 8.10 16.66 -8.16
CA ARG A 506 6.97 17.48 -7.72
C ARG A 506 7.17 17.96 -6.29
N ASN A 507 6.86 19.22 -6.05
CA ASN A 507 7.02 19.81 -4.72
C ASN A 507 5.91 19.36 -3.77
N ARG A 508 6.26 19.03 -2.53
CA ARG A 508 5.31 18.56 -1.51
C ARG A 508 4.31 19.66 -1.11
N GLU A 509 4.74 20.93 -1.02
CA GLU A 509 3.88 22.05 -0.64
C GLU A 509 2.86 22.40 -1.71
N SER A 510 3.31 22.48 -2.95
CA SER A 510 2.50 23.01 -4.04
C SER A 510 1.91 21.96 -4.97
N ALA A 511 2.43 20.73 -4.96
CA ALA A 511 2.20 19.66 -5.93
C ALA A 511 2.58 20.03 -7.38
N LEU A 512 3.26 21.15 -7.60
CA LEU A 512 3.69 21.58 -8.93
C LEU A 512 5.01 20.91 -9.34
N TYR A 513 5.27 20.89 -10.63
CA TYR A 513 6.36 20.19 -11.28
C TYR A 513 7.60 21.07 -11.39
N LEU A 514 8.77 20.57 -11.03
CA LEU A 514 10.05 21.18 -11.32
C LEU A 514 10.20 21.36 -12.84
N SER A 515 10.48 22.55 -13.32
CA SER A 515 10.38 22.90 -14.74
C SER A 515 11.43 23.93 -15.14
N LEU A 516 11.85 23.89 -16.39
CA LEU A 516 12.54 25.01 -17.00
C LEU A 516 11.58 26.20 -17.20
N THR A 517 12.05 27.42 -16.97
CA THR A 517 11.27 28.64 -17.25
C THR A 517 11.10 28.87 -18.75
N GLY A 518 9.99 29.52 -19.10
CA GLY A 518 9.65 29.81 -20.50
C GLY A 518 9.20 28.55 -21.27
N ASP A 519 8.90 28.69 -22.54
CA ASP A 519 8.28 27.62 -23.32
C ASP A 519 9.20 27.06 -24.43
N THR A 520 10.26 27.73 -24.81
CA THR A 520 11.12 27.35 -25.94
C THR A 520 12.61 27.29 -25.62
N ASN A 521 13.14 28.17 -24.76
CA ASN A 521 14.56 28.20 -24.46
C ASN A 521 14.97 27.04 -23.53
N VAL A 522 15.93 26.24 -23.97
CA VAL A 522 16.53 25.12 -23.22
C VAL A 522 18.05 25.27 -23.08
N GLY A 523 18.60 26.48 -23.34
CA GLY A 523 20.03 26.74 -23.31
C GLY A 523 20.64 26.78 -21.89
N ASN A 524 21.95 26.94 -21.86
CA ASN A 524 22.71 27.08 -20.61
C ASN A 524 22.27 28.34 -19.85
N GLY A 525 22.09 28.25 -18.54
CA GLY A 525 21.65 29.35 -17.69
C GLY A 525 20.13 29.56 -17.63
N VAL A 526 19.33 28.75 -18.32
CA VAL A 526 17.86 28.86 -18.20
C VAL A 526 17.47 28.53 -16.76
N ASN A 527 16.66 29.40 -16.19
CA ASN A 527 16.21 29.32 -14.82
C ASN A 527 15.26 28.12 -14.58
N ILE A 528 15.22 27.66 -13.35
CA ILE A 528 14.32 26.58 -12.91
C ILE A 528 13.21 27.16 -12.04
N CYS A 529 11.99 26.76 -12.27
CA CYS A 529 10.80 27.17 -11.53
C CYS A 529 9.90 25.96 -11.28
N GLN A 530 8.82 26.15 -10.54
CA GLN A 530 7.73 25.18 -10.49
C GLN A 530 6.62 25.58 -11.46
N ARG A 531 5.98 24.60 -12.10
CA ARG A 531 4.86 24.84 -13.04
C ARG A 531 3.78 23.78 -12.94
N THR A 532 2.58 24.09 -13.41
CA THR A 532 1.57 23.08 -13.74
C THR A 532 2.10 22.15 -14.84
N LEU A 533 1.53 20.95 -14.97
CA LEU A 533 1.89 20.03 -16.05
C LEU A 533 1.72 20.72 -17.41
N MET A 534 2.73 20.58 -18.25
CA MET A 534 2.74 21.13 -19.62
C MET A 534 2.25 20.06 -20.61
N GLU A 535 1.73 20.49 -21.74
CA GLU A 535 1.33 19.60 -22.83
C GLU A 535 2.54 18.85 -23.42
N ASP A 536 3.69 19.51 -23.54
CA ASP A 536 4.98 18.88 -23.81
C ASP A 536 5.80 18.84 -22.51
N PRO A 537 5.89 17.68 -21.85
CA PRO A 537 6.49 17.58 -20.52
C PRO A 537 8.03 17.46 -20.51
N ASP A 538 8.71 17.38 -21.65
CA ASP A 538 10.16 17.13 -21.68
C ASP A 538 10.98 18.17 -20.89
N ARG A 539 10.44 19.37 -20.69
CA ARG A 539 11.02 20.42 -19.85
C ARG A 539 10.80 20.19 -18.35
N GLN A 540 9.98 19.22 -17.98
CA GLN A 540 9.61 18.86 -16.62
C GLN A 540 10.06 17.43 -16.26
N LEU A 541 10.69 16.75 -17.21
CA LEU A 541 11.21 15.40 -17.04
C LEU A 541 12.71 15.44 -16.72
N TRP A 542 13.08 14.67 -15.69
CA TRP A 542 14.40 14.69 -15.12
C TRP A 542 14.92 13.29 -14.89
N ARG A 543 16.22 13.05 -15.11
CA ARG A 543 16.94 11.86 -14.67
C ARG A 543 17.84 12.18 -13.52
N ILE A 544 17.97 11.25 -12.58
CA ILE A 544 18.86 11.30 -11.43
C ILE A 544 20.03 10.38 -11.73
N ILE A 545 21.16 10.94 -12.12
CA ILE A 545 22.28 10.22 -12.73
C ILE A 545 23.49 10.24 -11.79
N PRO A 546 24.24 9.12 -11.62
CA PRO A 546 25.50 9.10 -10.90
C PRO A 546 26.49 10.15 -11.43
N LEU A 547 27.34 10.71 -10.55
CA LEU A 547 28.22 11.82 -10.90
C LEU A 547 29.22 11.48 -12.00
N ASP A 548 29.64 10.23 -12.07
CA ASP A 548 30.62 9.71 -13.01
C ASP A 548 30.01 9.15 -14.31
N ALA A 549 28.69 9.10 -14.42
CA ALA A 549 28.01 8.80 -15.69
C ALA A 549 27.95 10.02 -16.60
N GLU A 550 27.80 9.84 -17.89
CA GLU A 550 27.65 10.92 -18.86
C GLU A 550 26.20 11.46 -18.91
N CYS A 551 26.01 12.69 -19.33
CA CYS A 551 24.68 13.26 -19.58
C CYS A 551 24.28 13.01 -21.03
N GLU A 552 23.91 11.79 -21.36
CA GLU A 552 23.62 11.36 -22.73
C GLU A 552 22.29 10.58 -22.79
N GLN A 553 21.85 10.18 -23.97
CA GLN A 553 20.61 9.45 -24.23
C GLN A 553 20.82 8.35 -25.28
N GLU A 554 22.06 7.88 -25.43
CA GLU A 554 22.40 6.78 -26.34
C GLU A 554 22.21 5.45 -25.60
N ALA A 555 21.32 4.62 -26.13
CA ALA A 555 21.05 3.32 -25.48
C ALA A 555 22.23 2.37 -25.66
N PRO A 556 22.52 1.51 -24.66
CA PRO A 556 23.54 0.48 -24.80
C PRO A 556 23.20 -0.53 -25.89
N ALA A 557 24.19 -1.30 -26.30
CA ALA A 557 24.01 -2.37 -27.30
C ALA A 557 22.97 -3.40 -26.81
N LYS A 558 22.19 -3.93 -27.75
CA LYS A 558 21.23 -5.00 -27.48
C LYS A 558 21.98 -6.23 -26.91
N PRO A 559 21.55 -6.82 -25.79
CA PRO A 559 22.16 -8.02 -25.21
C PRO A 559 22.04 -9.22 -26.13
N MET A 560 23.07 -10.07 -26.14
CA MET A 560 23.19 -11.22 -27.01
C MET A 560 23.46 -12.51 -26.23
N GLY A 561 23.14 -13.65 -26.84
CA GLY A 561 23.48 -14.98 -26.31
C GLY A 561 22.64 -15.40 -25.09
N LEU A 562 21.44 -14.82 -24.93
CA LEU A 562 20.52 -15.28 -23.88
C LEU A 562 20.13 -16.72 -24.12
N THR A 563 20.27 -17.55 -23.09
CA THR A 563 19.89 -18.97 -23.07
C THR A 563 19.04 -19.22 -21.83
N ALA A 564 18.15 -20.22 -21.90
CA ALA A 564 17.30 -20.61 -20.78
C ALA A 564 17.40 -22.14 -20.60
N THR A 565 17.88 -22.58 -19.45
CA THR A 565 18.04 -24.00 -19.11
C THR A 565 17.02 -24.40 -18.06
N PRO A 566 16.08 -25.32 -18.38
CA PRO A 566 15.12 -25.82 -17.41
C PRO A 566 15.79 -26.47 -16.20
N GLN A 567 15.24 -26.18 -15.01
CA GLN A 567 15.59 -26.82 -13.74
C GLN A 567 14.30 -27.17 -12.99
N VAL A 568 14.38 -27.87 -11.85
CA VAL A 568 13.22 -28.19 -11.02
C VAL A 568 12.63 -26.88 -10.47
N ALA A 569 11.35 -26.63 -10.76
CA ALA A 569 10.59 -25.43 -10.39
C ALA A 569 11.29 -24.10 -10.73
N SER A 570 12.31 -24.11 -11.60
CA SER A 570 13.11 -22.93 -11.93
C SER A 570 13.68 -22.99 -13.36
N VAL A 571 14.22 -21.88 -13.81
CA VAL A 571 14.94 -21.75 -15.09
C VAL A 571 16.24 -21.00 -14.86
N LEU A 572 17.36 -21.57 -15.22
CA LEU A 572 18.64 -20.88 -15.26
C LEU A 572 18.76 -20.08 -16.56
N LEU A 573 18.93 -18.79 -16.46
CA LEU A 573 19.15 -17.85 -17.55
C LEU A 573 20.62 -17.45 -17.57
N GLN A 574 21.23 -17.43 -18.76
CA GLN A 574 22.63 -17.01 -18.96
C GLN A 574 22.73 -16.22 -20.26
N TRP A 575 23.66 -15.26 -20.31
CA TRP A 575 23.88 -14.40 -21.49
C TRP A 575 25.33 -13.92 -21.60
N ASN A 576 25.67 -13.34 -22.75
CA ASN A 576 26.98 -12.75 -22.99
C ASN A 576 27.06 -11.35 -22.37
N ALA A 577 28.16 -11.02 -21.74
CA ALA A 577 28.40 -9.68 -21.25
C ALA A 577 28.44 -8.65 -22.39
N ASN A 578 27.70 -7.56 -22.25
CA ASN A 578 27.82 -6.40 -23.11
C ASN A 578 29.21 -5.75 -22.96
N GLN A 579 29.66 -5.07 -24.01
CA GLN A 579 30.99 -4.43 -24.05
C GLN A 579 30.90 -2.91 -23.81
N ASP A 580 29.67 -2.38 -23.55
CA ASP A 580 29.47 -0.98 -23.27
C ASP A 580 30.18 -0.60 -21.96
N GLN A 581 31.00 0.47 -22.00
CA GLN A 581 31.88 0.85 -20.88
C GLN A 581 31.11 1.47 -19.70
N ASP A 582 29.93 1.99 -19.98
CA ASP A 582 29.04 2.65 -19.05
C ASP A 582 27.84 1.77 -18.63
N LEU A 583 27.89 0.49 -18.93
CA LEU A 583 26.85 -0.46 -18.54
C LEU A 583 26.61 -0.42 -17.01
N ALA A 584 25.37 -0.16 -16.60
CA ALA A 584 24.95 -0.27 -15.21
C ALA A 584 24.48 -1.67 -14.84
N GLY A 585 23.99 -2.45 -15.81
CA GLY A 585 23.52 -3.80 -15.62
C GLY A 585 22.43 -4.20 -16.59
N TYR A 586 21.65 -5.22 -16.21
CA TYR A 586 20.61 -5.79 -17.05
C TYR A 586 19.25 -5.76 -16.38
N MET A 587 18.23 -5.66 -17.20
CA MET A 587 16.84 -5.86 -16.82
C MET A 587 16.33 -7.15 -17.47
N LEU A 588 15.87 -8.08 -16.66
CA LEU A 588 15.34 -9.36 -17.11
C LEU A 588 13.81 -9.31 -17.15
N LEU A 589 13.25 -9.70 -18.28
CA LEU A 589 11.83 -9.70 -18.56
C LEU A 589 11.32 -11.13 -18.74
N ARG A 590 10.15 -11.41 -18.16
CA ARG A 590 9.44 -12.69 -18.31
C ARG A 590 8.00 -12.44 -18.74
N ALA A 591 7.50 -13.30 -19.63
CA ALA A 591 6.09 -13.44 -19.95
C ALA A 591 5.68 -14.92 -19.93
N GLU A 592 4.41 -15.24 -19.70
CA GLU A 592 3.92 -16.59 -20.02
C GLU A 592 3.79 -16.73 -21.54
N LYS A 593 4.11 -17.89 -22.08
CA LYS A 593 4.01 -18.15 -23.52
C LYS A 593 2.59 -17.92 -24.04
N GLY A 594 2.48 -17.08 -25.05
CA GLY A 594 1.19 -16.69 -25.64
C GLY A 594 0.57 -15.45 -24.98
N SER A 595 1.22 -14.88 -23.99
CA SER A 595 0.88 -13.57 -23.42
C SER A 595 1.80 -12.49 -24.00
N ASP A 596 1.25 -11.31 -24.25
CA ASP A 596 2.01 -10.11 -24.59
C ASP A 596 2.36 -9.27 -23.34
N GLU A 597 1.99 -9.75 -22.15
CA GLU A 597 2.28 -9.07 -20.89
C GLU A 597 3.67 -9.43 -20.37
N TRP A 598 4.64 -8.58 -20.64
CA TRP A 598 5.99 -8.70 -20.13
C TRP A 598 6.08 -8.12 -18.71
N ASN A 599 6.78 -8.83 -17.83
CA ASN A 599 7.03 -8.37 -16.46
C ASN A 599 8.52 -8.37 -16.17
N THR A 600 9.02 -7.30 -15.61
CA THR A 600 10.37 -7.22 -15.07
C THR A 600 10.47 -8.12 -13.85
N ILE A 601 11.37 -9.10 -13.90
CA ILE A 601 11.63 -10.01 -12.78
C ILE A 601 12.96 -9.72 -12.08
N ALA A 602 13.82 -8.94 -12.70
CA ALA A 602 15.03 -8.41 -12.07
C ALA A 602 15.49 -7.14 -12.79
N ARG A 603 16.05 -6.17 -12.05
CA ARG A 603 16.57 -4.91 -12.57
C ARG A 603 17.99 -4.64 -12.05
N LYS A 604 18.82 -4.03 -12.91
CA LYS A 604 20.23 -3.70 -12.62
C LYS A 604 21.08 -4.91 -12.19
N LEU A 605 20.85 -6.07 -12.82
CA LEU A 605 21.69 -7.24 -12.63
C LEU A 605 23.09 -6.95 -13.15
N THR A 606 24.12 -7.12 -12.32
CA THR A 606 25.54 -6.97 -12.68
C THR A 606 26.20 -8.28 -13.06
N THR A 607 25.48 -9.38 -12.92
CA THR A 607 25.89 -10.73 -13.35
C THR A 607 25.41 -11.01 -14.75
N THR A 608 25.94 -12.06 -15.38
CA THR A 608 25.48 -12.59 -16.67
C THR A 608 24.71 -13.90 -16.53
N SER A 609 24.16 -14.15 -15.35
CA SER A 609 23.29 -15.28 -15.06
C SER A 609 22.27 -14.91 -14.00
N TYR A 610 21.11 -15.57 -14.06
CA TYR A 610 20.03 -15.42 -13.11
C TYR A 610 19.24 -16.72 -13.03
N ILE A 611 18.77 -17.10 -11.86
CA ILE A 611 17.85 -18.23 -11.67
C ILE A 611 16.48 -17.67 -11.37
N ASP A 612 15.55 -17.92 -12.29
CA ASP A 612 14.14 -17.60 -12.08
C ASP A 612 13.48 -18.76 -11.34
N ASN A 613 13.24 -18.57 -10.07
CA ASN A 613 12.72 -19.58 -9.14
C ASN A 613 11.20 -19.57 -9.06
N ASN A 614 10.64 -20.57 -8.40
CA ASN A 614 9.22 -20.66 -8.02
C ASN A 614 8.29 -20.64 -9.24
N LEU A 615 8.71 -21.26 -10.32
CA LEU A 615 7.96 -21.35 -11.55
C LEU A 615 6.95 -22.51 -11.49
N ARG A 616 5.78 -22.26 -12.07
CA ARG A 616 4.71 -23.26 -12.08
C ARG A 616 5.00 -24.37 -13.06
N GLN A 617 4.83 -25.61 -12.59
CA GLN A 617 4.90 -26.77 -13.44
C GLN A 617 3.89 -26.69 -14.59
N GLY A 618 4.26 -27.25 -15.76
CA GLY A 618 3.39 -27.25 -16.93
C GLY A 618 3.21 -25.91 -17.63
N ARG A 619 3.77 -24.82 -17.09
CA ARG A 619 3.77 -23.51 -17.74
C ARG A 619 5.03 -23.32 -18.56
N GLN A 620 4.88 -22.70 -19.72
CA GLN A 620 6.00 -22.27 -20.55
C GLN A 620 6.19 -20.77 -20.40
N TYR A 621 7.41 -20.36 -20.17
CA TYR A 621 7.79 -18.96 -20.00
C TYR A 621 8.67 -18.51 -21.16
N VAL A 622 8.59 -17.22 -21.45
CA VAL A 622 9.39 -16.55 -22.47
C VAL A 622 10.19 -15.45 -21.78
N TYR A 623 11.48 -15.37 -22.10
CA TYR A 623 12.39 -14.42 -21.47
C TYR A 623 13.03 -13.50 -22.50
N ARG A 624 13.25 -12.25 -22.09
CA ARG A 624 14.03 -11.24 -22.79
C ARG A 624 14.93 -10.50 -21.81
N LEU A 625 15.94 -9.86 -22.33
CA LEU A 625 16.92 -9.11 -21.56
C LEU A 625 17.14 -7.75 -22.20
N LYS A 626 17.11 -6.68 -21.41
CA LYS A 626 17.55 -5.33 -21.79
C LYS A 626 18.84 -5.00 -21.06
N ALA A 627 19.74 -4.26 -21.67
CA ALA A 627 20.88 -3.63 -21.00
C ALA A 627 20.47 -2.23 -20.55
N ILE A 628 21.00 -1.79 -19.43
CA ILE A 628 20.77 -0.45 -18.86
C ILE A 628 22.16 0.15 -18.64
N ASP A 629 22.38 1.38 -19.11
CA ASP A 629 23.59 2.14 -18.82
C ASP A 629 23.47 2.96 -17.52
N ARG A 630 24.56 3.66 -17.19
CA ARG A 630 24.63 4.49 -15.98
C ARG A 630 23.83 5.80 -16.08
N SER A 631 23.39 6.16 -17.29
CA SER A 631 22.49 7.29 -17.55
C SER A 631 21.00 6.88 -17.56
N ASP A 632 20.71 5.62 -17.22
CA ASP A 632 19.39 4.97 -17.25
C ASP A 632 18.78 4.85 -18.66
N ASN A 633 19.61 4.85 -19.74
CA ASN A 633 19.11 4.48 -21.06
C ASN A 633 18.96 2.97 -21.15
N GLN A 634 17.87 2.50 -21.77
CA GLN A 634 17.57 1.09 -21.96
C GLN A 634 17.80 0.66 -23.40
N SER A 635 18.46 -0.48 -23.60
CA SER A 635 18.63 -1.07 -24.93
C SER A 635 17.33 -1.63 -25.49
N GLN A 636 17.33 -1.95 -26.78
CA GLN A 636 16.35 -2.86 -27.35
C GLN A 636 16.46 -4.23 -26.64
N PRO A 637 15.33 -4.95 -26.44
CA PRO A 637 15.35 -6.26 -25.81
C PRO A 637 16.09 -7.29 -26.68
N SER A 638 16.72 -8.27 -26.02
CA SER A 638 17.34 -9.44 -26.67
C SER A 638 16.32 -10.22 -27.50
N GLU A 639 16.80 -11.16 -28.31
CA GLU A 639 15.95 -12.23 -28.84
C GLU A 639 15.32 -12.98 -27.67
N ALA A 640 14.06 -13.42 -27.87
CA ALA A 640 13.33 -14.17 -26.87
C ALA A 640 13.82 -15.62 -26.80
N VAL A 641 13.88 -16.16 -25.59
CA VAL A 641 14.11 -17.60 -25.36
C VAL A 641 12.95 -18.18 -24.56
N GLU A 642 12.63 -19.44 -24.81
CA GLU A 642 11.54 -20.15 -24.15
C GLU A 642 12.09 -21.25 -23.26
N ALA A 643 11.50 -21.44 -22.10
CA ALA A 643 11.75 -22.57 -21.22
C ALA A 643 10.51 -22.89 -20.36
N ALA A 644 10.42 -24.14 -19.93
CA ALA A 644 9.48 -24.58 -18.90
C ALA A 644 10.30 -25.23 -17.78
N PRO A 645 9.93 -25.02 -16.51
CA PRO A 645 10.56 -25.72 -15.40
C PRO A 645 10.31 -27.23 -15.54
N THR A 646 11.27 -28.05 -15.12
CA THR A 646 11.07 -29.50 -15.05
C THR A 646 10.24 -29.85 -13.81
N SER A 647 9.45 -30.93 -13.93
CA SER A 647 8.61 -31.43 -12.85
C SER A 647 9.19 -32.75 -12.33
N GLU A 648 10.06 -32.67 -11.34
CA GLU A 648 10.44 -33.86 -10.59
C GLU A 648 9.59 -33.95 -9.32
N PRO A 649 9.07 -35.12 -8.96
CA PRO A 649 8.40 -35.35 -7.68
C PRO A 649 9.34 -34.99 -6.53
N ALA A 650 8.93 -34.07 -5.67
CA ALA A 650 9.76 -33.55 -4.59
C ALA A 650 8.97 -33.10 -3.36
N LEU A 651 9.62 -33.18 -2.17
CA LEU A 651 9.22 -32.44 -0.98
C LEU A 651 9.61 -30.98 -1.20
N ILE A 652 8.61 -30.08 -1.31
CA ILE A 652 8.86 -28.68 -1.64
C ILE A 652 8.99 -27.77 -0.42
N ALA A 653 8.39 -28.13 0.71
CA ALA A 653 8.58 -27.42 1.97
C ALA A 653 8.40 -28.36 3.16
N ARG A 654 9.20 -28.15 4.21
CA ARG A 654 9.09 -28.86 5.48
C ARG A 654 9.31 -27.90 6.64
N TYR A 655 8.34 -27.78 7.53
CA TYR A 655 8.43 -26.96 8.74
C TYR A 655 8.45 -27.89 9.95
N VAL A 656 9.61 -28.03 10.55
CA VAL A 656 9.83 -28.98 11.69
C VAL A 656 9.33 -28.43 13.03
N MET A 657 8.92 -27.17 13.10
CA MET A 657 8.33 -26.50 14.27
C MET A 657 9.22 -26.43 15.53
N GLU A 658 10.54 -26.52 15.36
CA GLU A 658 11.55 -26.46 16.43
C GLU A 658 11.96 -25.00 16.71
N ASP A 659 11.12 -24.26 17.45
CA ASP A 659 11.28 -22.84 17.79
C ASP A 659 11.30 -21.86 16.59
N ASN A 660 11.03 -22.35 15.39
CA ASN A 660 11.03 -21.56 14.19
C ASN A 660 10.09 -22.13 13.12
N LEU A 661 9.92 -21.40 12.04
CA LEU A 661 9.14 -21.77 10.87
C LEU A 661 9.97 -21.75 9.59
N TYR A 662 11.28 -22.03 9.73
CA TYR A 662 12.15 -22.15 8.56
C TYR A 662 11.82 -23.41 7.79
N ASP A 663 11.86 -23.29 6.49
CA ASP A 663 11.80 -24.44 5.59
C ASP A 663 13.11 -25.27 5.70
N ALA A 664 12.97 -26.53 6.07
CA ALA A 664 14.09 -27.44 6.20
C ALA A 664 14.60 -27.98 4.85
N THR A 665 13.91 -27.66 3.74
CA THR A 665 14.37 -28.01 2.38
C THR A 665 15.33 -26.95 1.81
N ASP A 666 15.99 -27.27 0.70
CA ASP A 666 16.85 -26.31 -0.01
C ASP A 666 16.07 -25.17 -0.71
N ASN A 667 14.73 -25.25 -0.77
CA ASN A 667 13.88 -24.27 -1.44
C ASN A 667 13.75 -22.95 -0.66
N GLN A 668 14.04 -22.94 0.65
CA GLN A 668 14.00 -21.73 1.51
C GLN A 668 12.62 -21.02 1.51
N LEU A 669 11.55 -21.80 1.45
CA LEU A 669 10.17 -21.30 1.51
C LEU A 669 9.73 -21.08 2.98
N ASP A 670 10.41 -20.16 3.67
CA ASP A 670 10.18 -19.89 5.08
C ASP A 670 8.76 -19.34 5.33
N ALA A 671 8.11 -19.82 6.39
CA ALA A 671 6.77 -19.40 6.76
C ALA A 671 6.78 -18.27 7.80
N ALA A 672 5.69 -17.49 7.86
CA ALA A 672 5.53 -16.37 8.77
C ALA A 672 4.45 -16.66 9.82
N LEU A 673 4.78 -16.46 11.11
CA LEU A 673 3.82 -16.57 12.21
C LEU A 673 3.21 -15.20 12.53
N TYR A 674 1.90 -15.15 12.62
CA TYR A 674 1.15 -13.98 13.06
C TYR A 674 0.57 -14.19 14.47
N GLY A 675 0.86 -13.27 15.37
CA GLY A 675 0.55 -13.35 16.78
C GLY A 675 1.77 -13.78 17.61
N GLN A 676 1.57 -13.99 18.91
CA GLN A 676 2.65 -14.36 19.82
C GLN A 676 3.07 -15.81 19.59
N ALA A 677 4.36 -16.04 19.34
CA ALA A 677 4.93 -17.37 19.20
C ALA A 677 4.77 -18.18 20.49
N TYR A 678 4.37 -19.43 20.35
CA TYR A 678 4.30 -20.38 21.42
C TYR A 678 4.71 -21.75 20.89
N TYR A 679 5.76 -22.32 21.47
CA TYR A 679 6.20 -23.67 21.18
C TYR A 679 6.09 -24.52 22.44
N THR A 680 5.54 -25.69 22.30
CA THR A 680 5.36 -26.66 23.42
C THR A 680 6.38 -27.78 23.33
N SER A 681 6.85 -28.27 24.48
CA SER A 681 7.64 -29.47 24.55
C SER A 681 6.83 -30.80 24.42
N THR A 682 5.52 -30.70 24.22
CA THR A 682 4.67 -31.84 23.89
C THR A 682 4.66 -31.96 22.36
N ALA A 683 5.71 -32.51 21.81
CA ALA A 683 5.87 -32.76 20.38
C ALA A 683 5.57 -34.22 20.04
N GLU A 684 5.23 -34.50 18.79
CA GLU A 684 5.16 -35.85 18.26
C GLU A 684 6.44 -36.21 17.51
N GLN A 685 7.03 -35.19 16.89
CA GLN A 685 8.30 -35.30 16.19
C GLN A 685 9.30 -34.30 16.80
N GLY A 686 10.56 -34.72 17.01
CA GLY A 686 11.58 -33.84 17.56
C GLY A 686 11.34 -33.47 19.04
N GLU A 687 11.65 -32.23 19.41
CA GLU A 687 11.57 -31.76 20.80
C GLU A 687 10.40 -30.80 21.03
N LYS A 688 9.94 -30.10 20.03
CA LYS A 688 8.92 -29.04 20.14
C LYS A 688 7.87 -29.06 19.02
N ALA A 689 6.72 -28.48 19.33
CA ALA A 689 5.65 -28.29 18.37
C ALA A 689 5.08 -26.88 18.47
N LEU A 690 4.57 -26.33 17.38
CA LEU A 690 3.94 -25.01 17.33
C LEU A 690 2.58 -25.03 18.00
N GLY A 691 2.36 -24.16 18.98
CA GLY A 691 1.07 -23.93 19.61
C GLY A 691 0.26 -22.81 18.96
N LEU A 692 -0.93 -23.14 18.47
CA LEU A 692 -1.94 -22.18 18.02
C LEU A 692 -3.08 -22.18 19.05
N ALA A 693 -3.23 -21.08 19.79
CA ALA A 693 -4.19 -20.98 20.89
C ALA A 693 -5.52 -20.30 20.49
N GLY A 694 -5.84 -20.24 19.18
CA GLY A 694 -7.04 -19.61 18.65
C GLY A 694 -6.92 -18.09 18.41
N SER A 695 -5.70 -17.56 18.45
CA SER A 695 -5.40 -16.16 18.16
C SER A 695 -4.17 -15.97 17.25
N GLN A 696 -3.48 -17.08 16.93
CA GLN A 696 -2.32 -17.11 16.06
C GLN A 696 -2.65 -17.89 14.78
N TYR A 697 -1.87 -17.63 13.74
CA TYR A 697 -1.88 -18.40 12.51
C TYR A 697 -0.52 -18.30 11.79
N VAL A 698 -0.27 -19.24 10.89
CA VAL A 698 0.91 -19.21 10.03
C VAL A 698 0.49 -18.86 8.61
N GLN A 699 1.24 -17.98 7.97
CA GLN A 699 1.16 -17.75 6.53
C GLN A 699 2.32 -18.49 5.87
N LEU A 700 2.00 -19.32 4.91
CA LEU A 700 2.95 -20.02 4.07
C LEU A 700 3.21 -19.21 2.79
N PRO A 701 4.39 -19.33 2.18
CA PRO A 701 4.67 -18.73 0.87
C PRO A 701 3.64 -19.16 -0.19
N TYR A 702 3.39 -18.31 -1.18
CA TYR A 702 2.41 -18.61 -2.22
C TYR A 702 2.85 -19.75 -3.14
N GLU A 703 4.14 -20.00 -3.22
CA GLU A 703 4.76 -21.03 -4.08
C GLU A 703 4.39 -22.44 -3.68
N ILE A 704 4.07 -22.69 -2.39
CA ILE A 704 3.84 -24.04 -1.85
C ILE A 704 2.67 -24.79 -2.49
N ALA A 705 1.77 -24.08 -3.15
CA ALA A 705 0.56 -24.63 -3.77
C ALA A 705 0.44 -24.25 -5.26
N SER A 706 1.57 -24.16 -5.97
CA SER A 706 1.63 -23.76 -7.38
C SER A 706 1.49 -24.93 -8.37
N THR A 707 1.39 -26.16 -7.92
CA THR A 707 1.40 -27.39 -8.73
C THR A 707 0.01 -27.97 -8.97
N ASP A 708 -0.14 -28.81 -10.00
CA ASP A 708 -1.41 -29.48 -10.28
C ASP A 708 -1.66 -30.67 -9.34
N GLU A 709 -0.64 -31.21 -8.72
CA GLU A 709 -0.73 -32.23 -7.68
C GLU A 709 -0.17 -31.69 -6.38
N LEU A 710 -0.64 -32.22 -5.26
CA LEU A 710 -0.23 -31.80 -3.93
C LEU A 710 -0.38 -32.92 -2.91
N THR A 711 0.57 -33.04 -2.01
CA THR A 711 0.35 -33.65 -0.70
C THR A 711 0.61 -32.63 0.38
N PHE A 712 -0.36 -32.41 1.24
CA PHE A 712 -0.18 -31.73 2.53
C PHE A 712 -0.22 -32.78 3.64
N ALA A 713 0.73 -32.76 4.55
CA ALA A 713 0.79 -33.66 5.69
C ALA A 713 1.28 -32.94 6.94
N THR A 714 0.75 -33.28 8.11
CA THR A 714 1.17 -32.71 9.40
C THR A 714 0.73 -33.61 10.56
N TRP A 715 1.49 -33.58 11.66
CA TRP A 715 1.00 -33.97 12.95
C TRP A 715 0.19 -32.87 13.58
N ILE A 716 -0.96 -33.20 14.17
CA ILE A 716 -1.86 -32.28 14.84
C ILE A 716 -2.39 -32.85 16.14
N ASN A 717 -2.35 -32.05 17.21
CA ASN A 717 -3.08 -32.30 18.43
C ASN A 717 -4.16 -31.22 18.58
N TRP A 718 -5.38 -31.55 18.16
CA TRP A 718 -6.49 -30.59 18.17
C TRP A 718 -7.02 -30.39 19.59
N ARG A 719 -6.95 -29.20 20.14
CA ARG A 719 -7.13 -28.92 21.56
C ARG A 719 -8.56 -28.51 21.93
N LYS A 720 -9.34 -28.00 20.99
CA LYS A 720 -10.67 -27.47 21.28
C LYS A 720 -11.60 -27.61 20.07
N SER A 721 -12.68 -28.38 20.26
CA SER A 721 -13.66 -28.72 19.22
C SER A 721 -14.66 -27.57 18.88
N THR A 722 -14.66 -26.51 19.64
CA THR A 722 -15.56 -25.37 19.44
C THR A 722 -14.76 -24.05 19.48
N PRO A 723 -15.08 -23.07 18.56
CA PRO A 723 -16.05 -23.15 17.46
C PRO A 723 -15.69 -24.18 16.41
N ILE A 724 -16.69 -24.67 15.67
CA ILE A 724 -16.52 -25.57 14.52
C ILE A 724 -15.88 -24.85 13.32
N ASN A 725 -15.52 -25.62 12.30
CA ASN A 725 -14.94 -25.11 11.04
C ASN A 725 -13.60 -24.38 11.19
N GLN A 726 -12.84 -24.66 12.26
CA GLN A 726 -11.45 -24.26 12.33
C GLN A 726 -10.66 -24.83 11.13
N ARG A 727 -9.54 -24.22 10.77
CA ARG A 727 -8.74 -24.65 9.61
C ARG A 727 -7.43 -25.25 10.05
N ILE A 728 -7.13 -26.48 9.61
CA ILE A 728 -5.77 -27.04 9.70
C ILE A 728 -4.90 -26.27 8.69
N PHE A 729 -5.32 -26.27 7.43
CA PHE A 729 -4.81 -25.36 6.40
C PHE A 729 -5.98 -24.77 5.59
N ASP A 730 -5.72 -23.63 4.97
CA ASP A 730 -6.65 -22.96 4.05
C ASP A 730 -5.83 -22.21 2.98
N PHE A 731 -5.82 -22.74 1.76
CA PHE A 731 -5.08 -22.19 0.62
C PHE A 731 -6.07 -21.56 -0.34
N GLY A 732 -5.88 -20.27 -0.67
CA GLY A 732 -6.86 -19.58 -1.49
C GLY A 732 -6.47 -18.19 -1.95
N ASN A 733 -7.46 -17.52 -2.54
CA ASN A 733 -7.40 -16.13 -3.03
C ASN A 733 -8.54 -15.29 -2.45
N GLY A 734 -8.87 -15.49 -1.16
CA GLY A 734 -9.99 -14.85 -0.51
C GLY A 734 -11.24 -15.75 -0.46
N THR A 735 -12.39 -15.17 -0.16
CA THR A 735 -13.61 -15.91 0.22
C THR A 735 -14.34 -16.62 -0.92
N ARG A 736 -13.86 -16.54 -2.16
CA ARG A 736 -14.50 -17.16 -3.34
C ARG A 736 -13.74 -18.34 -3.92
N GLN A 737 -12.42 -18.36 -3.75
CA GLN A 737 -11.57 -19.42 -4.32
C GLN A 737 -10.61 -19.91 -3.24
N TYR A 738 -10.79 -21.14 -2.80
CA TYR A 738 -10.00 -21.74 -1.72
C TYR A 738 -10.11 -23.26 -1.68
N MET A 739 -9.18 -23.87 -0.99
CA MET A 739 -9.25 -25.27 -0.52
C MET A 739 -8.78 -25.34 0.92
N TYR A 740 -9.46 -26.12 1.75
CA TYR A 740 -9.11 -26.25 3.14
C TYR A 740 -9.39 -27.61 3.74
N LEU A 741 -8.65 -27.96 4.79
CA LEU A 741 -8.95 -29.07 5.68
C LEU A 741 -9.42 -28.53 7.05
N THR A 742 -10.61 -29.00 7.48
CA THR A 742 -11.13 -28.70 8.84
C THR A 742 -11.15 -29.94 9.71
N PRO A 743 -10.74 -29.85 10.98
CA PRO A 743 -10.83 -30.99 11.89
C PRO A 743 -12.29 -31.36 12.20
N SER A 744 -13.23 -30.44 12.04
CA SER A 744 -14.67 -30.68 12.17
C SER A 744 -15.51 -29.60 11.51
N ASN A 745 -16.47 -30.04 10.70
CA ASN A 745 -17.57 -29.20 10.17
C ASN A 745 -18.79 -29.16 11.14
N GLY A 746 -18.65 -29.72 12.33
CA GLY A 746 -19.69 -29.95 13.34
C GLY A 746 -19.93 -31.45 13.62
N SER A 747 -19.56 -32.34 12.68
CA SER A 747 -19.72 -33.77 12.81
C SER A 747 -18.60 -34.59 12.17
N LYS A 748 -17.85 -34.02 11.24
CA LYS A 748 -16.87 -34.74 10.42
C LYS A 748 -15.63 -33.88 10.16
N MET A 749 -14.48 -34.53 10.06
CA MET A 749 -13.31 -33.94 9.41
C MET A 749 -13.59 -33.88 7.92
N SER A 750 -13.31 -32.74 7.28
CA SER A 750 -13.70 -32.52 5.90
C SER A 750 -12.63 -31.73 5.13
N PHE A 751 -12.41 -32.15 3.88
CA PHE A 751 -11.68 -31.36 2.90
C PHE A 751 -12.68 -30.69 1.96
N VAL A 752 -12.53 -29.40 1.74
CA VAL A 752 -13.45 -28.57 0.97
C VAL A 752 -12.69 -27.77 -0.08
N VAL A 753 -13.27 -27.69 -1.28
CA VAL A 753 -12.73 -26.86 -2.38
C VAL A 753 -13.84 -25.98 -2.92
N ASN A 754 -13.53 -24.72 -3.19
CA ASN A 754 -14.37 -23.75 -3.87
C ASN A 754 -13.57 -23.09 -5.01
N ASP A 755 -14.00 -23.27 -6.23
CA ASP A 755 -13.39 -22.67 -7.44
C ASP A 755 -14.09 -21.38 -7.90
N GLY A 756 -14.98 -20.83 -7.06
CA GLY A 756 -15.82 -19.68 -7.39
C GLY A 756 -17.25 -20.07 -7.82
N THR A 757 -17.51 -21.36 -8.07
CA THR A 757 -18.84 -21.86 -8.47
C THR A 757 -19.65 -22.45 -7.30
N GLY A 758 -19.00 -22.67 -6.15
CA GLY A 758 -19.57 -23.22 -4.95
C GLY A 758 -18.67 -24.27 -4.29
N GLU A 759 -18.93 -24.54 -3.00
CA GLU A 759 -18.17 -25.56 -2.26
C GLU A 759 -18.50 -26.99 -2.70
N LYS A 760 -17.45 -27.79 -2.82
CA LYS A 760 -17.50 -29.25 -2.96
C LYS A 760 -16.73 -29.86 -1.81
N THR A 761 -17.25 -30.88 -1.18
CA THR A 761 -16.75 -31.42 0.07
C THR A 761 -16.45 -32.92 -0.02
N LEU A 762 -15.34 -33.33 0.57
CA LEU A 762 -15.01 -34.72 0.89
C LEU A 762 -15.04 -34.88 2.40
N ASP A 763 -15.94 -35.70 2.91
CA ASP A 763 -16.18 -35.91 4.33
C ASP A 763 -15.59 -37.24 4.82
N CYS A 764 -14.89 -37.22 5.94
CA CYS A 764 -14.57 -38.43 6.71
C CYS A 764 -15.80 -38.95 7.47
N LYS A 765 -15.65 -40.06 8.14
CA LYS A 765 -16.75 -40.69 8.91
C LYS A 765 -17.07 -39.94 10.21
N ALA A 766 -16.06 -39.30 10.82
CA ALA A 766 -16.17 -38.56 12.08
C ALA A 766 -15.26 -37.34 12.10
N SER A 767 -15.46 -36.47 13.09
CA SER A 767 -14.51 -35.40 13.40
C SER A 767 -13.19 -35.98 13.92
N LEU A 768 -12.11 -35.20 13.77
CA LEU A 768 -10.83 -35.51 14.41
C LEU A 768 -11.01 -35.59 15.93
N GLU A 769 -10.35 -36.52 16.58
CA GLU A 769 -10.36 -36.65 18.04
C GLU A 769 -9.57 -35.49 18.67
N THR A 770 -10.05 -35.01 19.82
CA THR A 770 -9.37 -33.91 20.53
C THR A 770 -8.38 -34.41 21.55
N SER A 771 -7.33 -33.65 21.79
CA SER A 771 -6.32 -33.86 22.83
C SER A 771 -5.47 -35.13 22.65
N ALA A 772 -5.42 -35.66 21.43
CA ALA A 772 -4.52 -36.71 20.98
C ALA A 772 -3.74 -36.23 19.75
N TRP A 773 -2.54 -36.77 19.57
CA TRP A 773 -1.80 -36.57 18.33
C TRP A 773 -2.34 -37.48 17.25
N HIS A 774 -2.55 -36.88 16.08
CA HIS A 774 -2.94 -37.59 14.87
C HIS A 774 -2.11 -37.08 13.69
N HIS A 775 -1.73 -37.98 12.81
CA HIS A 775 -1.18 -37.58 11.52
C HIS A 775 -2.31 -37.41 10.52
N VAL A 776 -2.43 -36.25 9.95
CA VAL A 776 -3.43 -35.96 8.91
C VAL A 776 -2.73 -35.61 7.61
N ALA A 777 -3.21 -36.19 6.49
CA ALA A 777 -2.73 -35.80 5.18
C ALA A 777 -3.86 -35.69 4.19
N VAL A 778 -3.67 -34.82 3.16
CA VAL A 778 -4.54 -34.74 1.99
C VAL A 778 -3.65 -34.88 0.77
N THR A 779 -3.96 -35.83 -0.11
CA THR A 779 -3.32 -35.95 -1.43
C THR A 779 -4.31 -35.55 -2.53
N ILE A 780 -3.82 -34.80 -3.49
CA ILE A 780 -4.55 -34.36 -4.69
C ILE A 780 -3.67 -34.71 -5.88
N GLY A 781 -4.11 -35.65 -6.70
CA GLY A 781 -3.36 -36.09 -7.91
C GLY A 781 -4.00 -37.30 -8.54
N GLU A 782 -3.52 -37.65 -9.74
CA GLU A 782 -4.00 -38.80 -10.54
C GLU A 782 -5.54 -38.88 -10.70
N GLY A 783 -6.22 -37.70 -10.66
CA GLY A 783 -7.68 -37.61 -10.76
C GLY A 783 -8.42 -38.00 -9.47
N GLN A 784 -7.76 -38.12 -8.35
CA GLN A 784 -8.33 -38.48 -7.05
C GLN A 784 -7.89 -37.50 -5.96
N THR A 785 -8.75 -37.28 -4.96
CA THR A 785 -8.43 -36.62 -3.71
C THR A 785 -8.64 -37.62 -2.56
N VAL A 786 -7.67 -37.74 -1.68
CA VAL A 786 -7.73 -38.66 -0.55
C VAL A 786 -7.38 -37.95 0.74
N ILE A 787 -8.13 -38.21 1.81
CA ILE A 787 -7.80 -37.80 3.17
C ILE A 787 -7.26 -39.03 3.91
N TYR A 788 -6.10 -38.90 4.56
CA TYR A 788 -5.52 -39.90 5.41
C TYR A 788 -5.56 -39.46 6.87
N LEU A 789 -5.79 -40.44 7.74
CA LEU A 789 -5.73 -40.27 9.17
C LEU A 789 -4.85 -41.43 9.74
N ASP A 790 -3.78 -41.07 10.43
CA ASP A 790 -2.83 -42.02 11.06
C ASP A 790 -2.30 -43.09 10.07
N GLY A 791 -2.00 -42.61 8.84
CA GLY A 791 -1.47 -43.47 7.77
C GLY A 791 -2.50 -44.28 6.99
N GLU A 792 -3.78 -44.29 7.40
CA GLU A 792 -4.84 -45.03 6.71
C GLU A 792 -5.80 -44.11 5.96
N GLU A 793 -6.32 -44.61 4.81
CA GLU A 793 -7.32 -43.86 4.04
C GLU A 793 -8.61 -43.64 4.87
N ALA A 794 -8.93 -42.38 5.16
CA ALA A 794 -10.14 -41.98 5.88
C ALA A 794 -11.31 -41.64 4.97
N ALA A 795 -11.03 -41.07 3.80
CA ALA A 795 -12.00 -40.78 2.76
C ALA A 795 -11.32 -40.52 1.42
N SER A 796 -11.98 -40.87 0.33
CA SER A 796 -11.48 -40.58 -1.02
C SER A 796 -12.59 -40.22 -2.02
N THR A 797 -12.28 -39.48 -3.09
CA THR A 797 -13.21 -39.14 -4.16
C THR A 797 -12.51 -38.78 -5.45
N THR A 798 -13.14 -39.12 -6.56
CA THR A 798 -12.75 -38.63 -7.91
C THR A 798 -13.60 -37.43 -8.36
N ALA A 799 -14.54 -36.98 -7.54
CA ALA A 799 -15.43 -35.87 -7.90
C ALA A 799 -14.81 -34.47 -7.70
N LEU A 800 -13.73 -34.35 -6.94
CA LEU A 800 -12.99 -33.12 -6.73
C LEU A 800 -11.89 -32.99 -7.79
N THR A 801 -12.15 -32.21 -8.84
CA THR A 801 -11.25 -32.05 -9.98
C THR A 801 -10.49 -30.73 -9.98
N VAL A 802 -10.65 -29.94 -8.93
CA VAL A 802 -9.95 -28.66 -8.76
C VAL A 802 -8.61 -28.91 -8.10
N THR A 803 -7.55 -28.52 -8.77
CA THR A 803 -6.16 -28.67 -8.30
C THR A 803 -5.64 -27.34 -7.73
N PRO A 804 -4.60 -27.34 -6.90
CA PRO A 804 -3.97 -26.11 -6.46
C PRO A 804 -3.53 -25.23 -7.63
N GLY A 805 -2.94 -25.83 -8.66
CA GLY A 805 -2.51 -25.11 -9.87
C GLY A 805 -3.64 -24.40 -10.62
N LYS A 806 -4.90 -24.87 -10.53
CA LYS A 806 -6.08 -24.20 -11.09
C LYS A 806 -6.57 -23.04 -10.22
N LEU A 807 -6.47 -23.15 -8.90
CA LEU A 807 -6.88 -22.09 -7.98
C LEU A 807 -5.84 -20.97 -7.92
N HIS A 808 -4.56 -21.28 -8.11
CA HIS A 808 -3.45 -20.36 -7.93
C HIS A 808 -3.45 -19.66 -6.58
N PRO A 809 -3.53 -20.38 -5.47
CA PRO A 809 -3.67 -19.76 -4.16
C PRO A 809 -2.44 -18.95 -3.81
N THR A 810 -2.66 -17.72 -3.37
CA THR A 810 -1.63 -16.77 -2.94
C THR A 810 -1.68 -16.51 -1.44
N LEU A 811 -2.81 -16.80 -0.81
CA LEU A 811 -3.03 -16.68 0.62
C LEU A 811 -3.11 -18.07 1.24
N ASN A 812 -1.97 -18.59 1.67
CA ASN A 812 -1.86 -19.95 2.20
C ASN A 812 -1.68 -19.92 3.71
N TYR A 813 -2.62 -20.45 4.44
CA TYR A 813 -2.65 -20.38 5.90
C TYR A 813 -2.63 -21.73 6.57
N LEU A 814 -1.95 -21.80 7.75
CA LEU A 814 -2.23 -22.79 8.79
C LEU A 814 -2.95 -22.09 9.94
N GLY A 815 -4.03 -22.67 10.40
CA GLY A 815 -4.77 -22.18 11.57
C GLY A 815 -5.74 -21.03 11.33
N ARG A 816 -5.87 -20.53 10.11
CA ARG A 816 -6.76 -19.43 9.74
C ARG A 816 -7.56 -19.75 8.48
N ALA A 817 -8.80 -19.25 8.41
CA ALA A 817 -9.61 -19.27 7.19
C ALA A 817 -9.39 -18.02 6.32
N GLN A 818 -9.68 -18.11 5.01
CA GLN A 818 -9.82 -16.94 4.12
C GLN A 818 -10.88 -15.98 4.66
N ASN A 819 -11.96 -16.51 5.20
CA ASN A 819 -13.01 -15.71 5.85
C ASN A 819 -12.61 -15.37 7.28
N GLY A 820 -12.31 -14.09 7.56
CA GLY A 820 -11.90 -13.62 8.89
C GLY A 820 -12.94 -13.77 10.00
N SER A 821 -14.21 -14.12 9.69
CA SER A 821 -15.23 -14.42 10.71
C SER A 821 -15.13 -15.84 11.28
N VAL A 822 -14.37 -16.72 10.63
CA VAL A 822 -14.14 -18.09 11.10
C VAL A 822 -13.08 -18.08 12.20
N ALA A 823 -13.36 -18.79 13.29
CA ALA A 823 -12.44 -18.86 14.41
C ALA A 823 -11.10 -19.53 14.01
N PHE A 824 -10.02 -19.03 14.56
CA PHE A 824 -8.69 -19.59 14.37
C PHE A 824 -8.57 -20.97 15.06
N LEU A 825 -7.66 -21.77 14.55
CA LEU A 825 -7.38 -23.10 15.07
C LEU A 825 -6.83 -23.04 16.51
N ASN A 826 -7.30 -23.96 17.34
CA ASN A 826 -6.73 -24.23 18.65
C ASN A 826 -6.14 -25.65 18.66
N ALA A 827 -4.85 -25.75 18.36
CA ALA A 827 -4.13 -27.00 18.21
C ALA A 827 -2.63 -26.83 18.43
N TYR A 828 -1.94 -27.98 18.61
CA TYR A 828 -0.50 -28.04 18.34
C TYR A 828 -0.30 -28.63 16.95
N LEU A 829 0.64 -28.05 16.19
CA LEU A 829 1.07 -28.55 14.87
C LEU A 829 2.53 -28.92 14.92
N ASP A 830 2.88 -29.99 14.23
CA ASP A 830 4.23 -30.52 14.18
C ASP A 830 4.54 -31.10 12.80
N ASP A 831 5.78 -30.99 12.35
CA ASP A 831 6.33 -31.54 11.10
C ASP A 831 5.39 -31.41 9.91
N VAL A 832 5.11 -30.16 9.52
CA VAL A 832 4.31 -29.87 8.32
C VAL A 832 5.15 -30.14 7.08
N ARG A 833 4.63 -30.97 6.18
CA ARG A 833 5.27 -31.33 4.90
C ARG A 833 4.37 -31.05 3.71
N ILE A 834 4.94 -30.52 2.66
CA ILE A 834 4.22 -30.19 1.41
C ILE A 834 5.02 -30.75 0.24
N TYR A 835 4.38 -31.61 -0.54
CA TYR A 835 4.95 -32.23 -1.74
C TYR A 835 4.23 -31.73 -2.98
N ASN A 836 4.92 -31.63 -4.09
CA ASN A 836 4.37 -31.21 -5.39
C ASN A 836 3.73 -32.39 -6.19
N TYR A 837 3.52 -33.52 -5.54
CA TYR A 837 2.86 -34.69 -6.12
C TYR A 837 2.00 -35.42 -5.05
N ALA A 838 1.11 -36.26 -5.52
CA ALA A 838 0.31 -37.11 -4.64
C ALA A 838 1.14 -38.27 -4.12
N LEU A 839 1.41 -38.33 -2.83
CA LEU A 839 2.04 -39.47 -2.19
C LEU A 839 1.12 -40.68 -2.25
N THR A 840 1.74 -41.88 -2.39
CA THR A 840 1.01 -43.14 -2.30
C THR A 840 0.59 -43.46 -0.85
N ALA A 841 -0.36 -44.37 -0.66
CA ALA A 841 -0.78 -44.82 0.66
C ALA A 841 0.42 -45.38 1.48
N ASP A 842 1.34 -46.09 0.81
CA ASP A 842 2.54 -46.63 1.46
C ASP A 842 3.52 -45.52 1.87
N ASP A 843 3.64 -44.45 1.09
CA ASP A 843 4.45 -43.29 1.45
C ASP A 843 3.86 -42.56 2.65
N ILE A 844 2.53 -42.37 2.68
CA ILE A 844 1.84 -41.75 3.82
C ILE A 844 2.04 -42.58 5.08
N LYS A 845 1.97 -43.93 5.00
CA LYS A 845 2.25 -44.80 6.13
C LYS A 845 3.68 -44.64 6.65
N ARG A 846 4.66 -44.48 5.78
CA ARG A 846 6.05 -44.21 6.17
C ARG A 846 6.18 -42.88 6.92
N LEU A 847 5.45 -41.85 6.53
CA LEU A 847 5.45 -40.56 7.27
C LEU A 847 4.99 -40.69 8.73
N VAL A 848 4.13 -41.69 9.01
CA VAL A 848 3.63 -41.99 10.37
C VAL A 848 4.62 -42.84 11.15
N THR A 849 5.26 -43.84 10.50
CA THR A 849 6.07 -44.84 11.17
C THR A 849 7.53 -44.47 11.35
N ASP A 850 8.05 -43.63 10.44
CA ASP A 850 9.45 -43.24 10.46
C ASP A 850 9.66 -42.11 11.46
N SER A 851 10.04 -42.44 12.68
CA SER A 851 10.50 -41.48 13.65
C SER A 851 11.77 -40.79 13.13
N PRO A 852 11.89 -39.46 13.19
CA PRO A 852 13.09 -38.77 12.75
C PRO A 852 14.21 -38.94 13.76
N SER A 853 14.87 -40.08 13.74
CA SER A 853 16.18 -40.21 14.36
C SER A 853 17.25 -39.94 13.31
N GLY A 854 17.66 -38.64 13.20
CA GLY A 854 18.79 -38.24 12.39
C GLY A 854 18.43 -38.06 10.92
N ILE A 855 19.11 -37.12 10.30
CA ILE A 855 19.11 -36.87 8.88
C ILE A 855 19.26 -38.19 8.10
N GLU A 856 18.16 -38.81 7.68
CA GLU A 856 18.22 -39.81 6.62
C GLU A 856 18.04 -39.08 5.29
N GLN A 857 19.18 -38.88 4.64
CA GLN A 857 19.22 -38.78 3.19
C GLN A 857 18.43 -39.98 2.62
N LEU A 858 17.42 -39.74 1.83
CA LEU A 858 16.95 -40.68 0.84
C LEU A 858 18.16 -40.99 -0.05
N GLU A 859 18.90 -42.04 0.25
CA GLU A 859 19.88 -42.61 -0.68
C GLU A 859 19.10 -43.12 -1.90
N ALA A 860 19.08 -42.28 -2.94
CA ALA A 860 18.87 -42.82 -4.26
C ALA A 860 19.96 -43.89 -4.47
N ASP A 861 19.53 -45.12 -4.71
CA ASP A 861 20.34 -46.24 -5.09
C ASP A 861 21.12 -45.86 -6.38
N ASP A 862 22.25 -45.25 -6.24
CA ASP A 862 23.18 -44.98 -7.34
C ASP A 862 24.52 -45.66 -7.01
N GLN A 863 24.63 -46.91 -7.44
CA GLN A 863 25.90 -47.54 -7.64
C GLN A 863 26.62 -46.84 -8.81
N ARG A 864 27.45 -45.86 -8.47
CA ARG A 864 28.66 -45.56 -9.25
C ARG A 864 29.64 -44.60 -8.59
N ALA A 865 30.77 -45.16 -8.25
CA ALA A 865 32.13 -44.62 -8.38
C ALA A 865 32.50 -43.34 -7.62
N ASP A 866 33.45 -43.57 -6.68
CA ASP A 866 34.49 -42.64 -6.25
C ASP A 866 34.15 -41.14 -6.10
N ALA A 867 33.50 -40.78 -5.02
CA ALA A 867 33.33 -39.40 -4.56
C ALA A 867 34.13 -39.16 -3.29
N SER A 868 35.47 -39.12 -3.37
CA SER A 868 36.32 -38.85 -2.20
C SER A 868 37.10 -37.55 -2.22
N ALA A 869 36.71 -36.58 -3.05
CA ALA A 869 37.32 -35.26 -3.01
C ALA A 869 36.35 -34.19 -2.51
N GLU A 870 36.46 -33.84 -1.23
CA GLU A 870 35.83 -32.65 -0.69
C GLU A 870 36.58 -31.40 -1.20
N ALA A 871 35.85 -30.44 -1.78
CA ALA A 871 36.41 -29.19 -2.23
C ALA A 871 35.60 -28.04 -1.60
N TYR A 872 36.31 -27.08 -1.00
CA TYR A 872 35.71 -25.88 -0.44
C TYR A 872 35.78 -24.74 -1.43
N TYR A 873 34.71 -23.95 -1.52
CA TYR A 873 34.65 -22.76 -2.35
C TYR A 873 34.18 -21.55 -1.53
N THR A 874 34.69 -20.37 -1.83
CA THR A 874 34.11 -19.12 -1.32
C THR A 874 32.71 -18.94 -1.85
N LEU A 875 31.91 -18.07 -1.25
CA LEU A 875 30.57 -17.72 -1.75
C LEU A 875 30.61 -17.08 -3.15
N SER A 876 31.77 -16.62 -3.60
CA SER A 876 32.01 -16.12 -4.97
C SER A 876 32.47 -17.20 -5.95
N GLY A 877 32.48 -18.50 -5.53
CA GLY A 877 32.82 -19.64 -6.39
C GLY A 877 34.34 -19.94 -6.56
N GLN A 878 35.22 -19.27 -5.81
CA GLN A 878 36.66 -19.54 -5.86
C GLN A 878 36.98 -20.72 -4.93
N GLN A 879 37.67 -21.75 -5.45
CA GLN A 879 38.12 -22.92 -4.69
C GLN A 879 39.17 -22.54 -3.65
N VAL A 880 39.04 -23.11 -2.45
CA VAL A 880 39.89 -22.83 -1.28
C VAL A 880 40.47 -24.15 -0.76
N GLU A 881 41.77 -24.35 -0.84
CA GLU A 881 42.42 -25.58 -0.40
C GLU A 881 42.45 -25.76 1.12
N LYS A 882 42.50 -24.66 1.87
CA LYS A 882 42.50 -24.64 3.34
C LYS A 882 41.56 -23.56 3.83
N PRO A 883 40.28 -23.86 4.04
CA PRO A 883 39.32 -22.87 4.51
C PRO A 883 39.68 -22.41 5.94
N LYS A 884 39.70 -21.11 6.15
CA LYS A 884 39.83 -20.49 7.47
C LYS A 884 38.45 -20.31 8.07
N SER A 885 38.35 -19.87 9.33
CA SER A 885 37.04 -19.55 9.92
C SER A 885 36.21 -18.66 9.01
N GLY A 886 35.00 -19.10 8.63
CA GLY A 886 34.12 -18.41 7.70
C GLY A 886 33.09 -19.35 7.06
N VAL A 887 32.24 -18.78 6.19
CA VAL A 887 31.23 -19.52 5.44
C VAL A 887 31.78 -19.91 4.08
N TYR A 888 31.63 -21.19 3.70
CA TYR A 888 32.12 -21.76 2.45
C TYR A 888 31.03 -22.65 1.84
N ILE A 889 31.16 -22.95 0.55
CA ILE A 889 30.43 -24.02 -0.10
C ILE A 889 31.33 -25.25 -0.10
N LEU A 890 30.94 -26.29 0.65
CA LEU A 890 31.59 -27.59 0.55
C LEU A 890 30.96 -28.38 -0.61
N ARG A 891 31.76 -28.76 -1.57
CA ARG A 891 31.34 -29.62 -2.69
C ARG A 891 31.84 -31.04 -2.47
N GLN A 892 30.91 -31.99 -2.52
CA GLN A 892 31.15 -33.42 -2.52
C GLN A 892 30.50 -34.02 -3.78
N GLY A 893 31.30 -34.42 -4.75
CA GLY A 893 30.79 -34.85 -6.06
C GLY A 893 30.05 -33.71 -6.79
N GLN A 894 28.80 -33.88 -7.14
CA GLN A 894 27.95 -32.85 -7.79
C GLN A 894 27.11 -31.98 -6.79
N VAL A 895 27.12 -32.33 -5.52
CA VAL A 895 26.35 -31.61 -4.51
C VAL A 895 27.22 -30.57 -3.81
N GLY A 896 26.76 -29.31 -3.77
CA GLY A 896 27.37 -28.23 -3.00
C GLY A 896 26.49 -27.85 -1.82
N ARG A 897 27.03 -27.82 -0.60
CA ARG A 897 26.33 -27.33 0.59
C ARG A 897 27.09 -26.19 1.25
N LYS A 898 26.37 -25.25 1.81
CA LYS A 898 26.95 -24.15 2.58
C LYS A 898 27.41 -24.67 3.96
N VAL A 899 28.65 -24.47 4.31
CA VAL A 899 29.22 -24.92 5.58
C VAL A 899 29.90 -23.74 6.29
N TYR A 900 29.77 -23.71 7.60
CA TYR A 900 30.51 -22.79 8.44
C TYR A 900 31.71 -23.52 9.08
N ILE A 901 32.90 -22.98 8.88
CA ILE A 901 34.12 -23.49 9.52
C ILE A 901 34.41 -22.56 10.69
N GLY A 902 34.18 -23.04 11.92
CA GLY A 902 34.55 -22.39 13.14
C GLY A 902 36.07 -22.50 13.40
N ARG A 903 36.56 -21.76 14.40
CA ARG A 903 37.93 -21.85 14.91
C ARG A 903 38.08 -23.11 15.70
#